data_cb68300febbe3cbdf06ceb977bd3019c
#
_entry.id   cb68300febbe3cbdf06ceb977bd3019c
#
_cell.length_a   1.000
_cell.length_b   1.000
_cell.length_c   1.000
_cell.angle_alpha   90.00
_cell.angle_beta   90.00
_cell.angle_gamma   90.00
#
_symmetry.space_group_name_H-M   'P 1'
#
loop_
_entity.id
_entity.type
_entity.pdbx_description
1 polymer ?
#
loop_
_entity_poly.entity_id
_entity_poly.type
_entity_poly.pdbx_seq_one_letter_code
_entity_poly.pdbx_strand_id
1 'polypeptide(L)'
;MRRLLASTAAAVAALGVLLVSNAASPAAQPSAAAVPQLTYSWRNVPIEGGGFVPGIVFSPAEKDLIYARTDIGGAYRWNQDGGRWIPLLDWAGWDEWGYNGVASIAPDPTDADKVYAAVGMYTNSWDPHNGAILRSADRGKTWQRTELPFKLGGNMPGRGMGERLSVDPNDGRVLYFGAPSGKGLWRSTDSGATWAQVASFPNPGNYIADPNDTSGYSSDIQGVVWVTYDPRSSTAGSATKTIYVGVADKENTVYRSTDAGATWTRLAGQPTGYIAHKGVLDTAGGFLYLATSDTGGPYDGGKGDVWKFNTATGAWTRISPVPSSSSDDYFGYSGLTIDRQHPNTLMVATQISWWPDIIIFRSTDGGATWTRAWDYTSYPNRSFRYTMDIRNSPWLSWGGNPQPPEVTPKLGWMVESLEIDPFDSNRMMYGTGATVYGTTDLLKWDNGGQITIQPTAKGLEETAVLDLISPPAGVPLISALGDIGGFRHASLSTVPSMMFQQPNFTSTTSLDYAEGNPSVVVRSGNVDGAAHVAFSTDGGGNWFAGSEPGGVTGGGTVAAAADGSRFVWSPAGAAVHYSVGFGSSWAPSAGIPVGAVVESDRVDPKKFYGLANDTVYTSTDGGATFTAGATADVSKLHAVPSRGGHLWLVGEGGLFRSTDSGRTVTAVGGVTSGVNIGFGKPAPNKTYPALYAVLTIDGKTGVYRSDDELGAGWVRINDDAHQYGNMGEAITGDPNVYGRVYLGTNGRGILVADPSGDSTNTTHPTDSWSSTTTTTTTTTTTTTTTGTTTRTTVTDEPPPGCSVRYQVVSQWGGGFTGSVRITNTGTSPLNGWNLRWSFANGQRITNSWNGKASQSGAAVSVTNEGWNGTIAARGSVEFGFQASWQGSNVAPTGFTLNGRSCSSV
;
A
#
# COMPACT_ATOMS: atom_id res chain seq x y z
N MET A 1 -10.25 32.08 -5.88
CA MET A 1 -10.61 33.54 -5.80
C MET A 1 -12.05 33.62 -5.34
N ARG A 2 -12.25 33.87 -4.08
CA ARG A 2 -13.59 34.04 -3.51
C ARG A 2 -14.10 35.42 -3.74
N ARG A 3 -15.32 35.57 -4.29
CA ARG A 3 -16.08 36.80 -4.20
C ARG A 3 -17.25 36.59 -3.23
N LEU A 4 -17.20 37.29 -2.10
CA LEU A 4 -18.36 37.55 -1.26
C LEU A 4 -19.27 38.56 -1.97
N LEU A 5 -20.57 38.30 -1.99
CA LEU A 5 -21.60 39.31 -2.15
C LEU A 5 -22.71 39.03 -1.12
N ALA A 6 -22.84 40.00 -0.22
CA ALA A 6 -23.97 40.11 0.69
C ALA A 6 -25.16 40.67 -0.05
N SER A 7 -26.36 40.14 0.16
CA SER A 7 -27.63 40.72 -0.23
C SER A 7 -28.59 40.82 0.92
N THR A 8 -28.99 42.01 1.21
CA THR A 8 -29.95 42.49 2.18
C THR A 8 -31.38 42.07 1.85
N ALA A 9 -32.10 41.70 2.90
CA ALA A 9 -33.52 41.41 2.87
C ALA A 9 -34.38 42.70 2.67
N ALA A 10 -35.39 42.62 1.81
CA ALA A 10 -36.50 43.55 1.81
C ALA A 10 -37.81 42.74 1.78
N ALA A 11 -38.61 42.91 2.82
CA ALA A 11 -39.95 42.38 2.94
C ALA A 11 -40.94 43.25 2.16
N VAL A 12 -41.80 42.64 1.32
CA VAL A 12 -43.04 43.27 0.81
C VAL A 12 -44.18 42.29 1.01
N ALA A 13 -45.15 42.73 1.80
CA ALA A 13 -46.45 42.06 1.98
C ALA A 13 -47.38 42.40 0.81
N ALA A 14 -48.02 41.42 0.21
CA ALA A 14 -49.20 41.66 -0.63
C ALA A 14 -50.28 40.59 -0.39
N LEU A 15 -51.45 41.06 -0.14
CA LEU A 15 -52.71 40.37 0.10
C LEU A 15 -53.13 39.49 -1.09
N GLY A 16 -53.81 38.45 -0.74
CA GLY A 16 -54.28 37.35 -1.46
C GLY A 16 -55.41 37.50 -2.47
N VAL A 17 -55.65 36.41 -3.15
CA VAL A 17 -56.98 35.96 -3.63
C VAL A 17 -56.94 34.42 -3.66
N LEU A 18 -57.84 33.76 -2.95
CA LEU A 18 -58.07 32.33 -3.02
C LEU A 18 -58.74 31.96 -4.36
N LEU A 19 -58.02 31.26 -5.19
CA LEU A 19 -58.61 30.45 -6.25
C LEU A 19 -58.40 28.99 -5.89
N VAL A 20 -59.47 28.30 -5.55
CA VAL A 20 -59.51 26.86 -5.34
C VAL A 20 -59.40 26.18 -6.72
N SER A 21 -58.26 25.68 -7.06
CA SER A 21 -58.06 24.73 -8.15
C SER A 21 -57.94 23.32 -7.58
N ASN A 22 -58.88 22.44 -7.96
CA ASN A 22 -58.78 20.99 -7.72
C ASN A 22 -57.51 20.47 -8.42
N ALA A 23 -56.43 20.39 -7.68
CA ALA A 23 -55.27 19.62 -8.12
C ALA A 23 -55.49 18.13 -7.80
N ALA A 24 -55.54 17.30 -8.82
CA ALA A 24 -55.50 15.86 -8.68
C ALA A 24 -54.24 15.49 -7.88
N SER A 25 -54.40 14.68 -6.83
CA SER A 25 -53.27 14.11 -6.08
C SER A 25 -52.28 13.41 -7.03
N PRO A 26 -50.98 13.68 -6.97
CA PRO A 26 -50.02 12.91 -7.74
C PRO A 26 -50.11 11.45 -7.28
N ALA A 27 -50.21 10.55 -8.24
CA ALA A 27 -50.15 9.12 -7.97
C ALA A 27 -48.87 8.83 -7.14
N ALA A 28 -49.05 8.12 -6.02
CA ALA A 28 -47.94 7.68 -5.20
C ALA A 28 -46.97 6.88 -6.10
N GLN A 29 -45.73 7.35 -6.20
CA GLN A 29 -44.68 6.54 -6.83
C GLN A 29 -44.57 5.23 -6.06
N PRO A 30 -44.43 4.10 -6.74
CA PRO A 30 -44.21 2.83 -6.05
C PRO A 30 -42.97 2.97 -5.15
N SER A 31 -43.16 2.70 -3.86
CA SER A 31 -42.04 2.63 -2.90
C SER A 31 -41.01 1.70 -3.46
N ALA A 32 -39.79 2.21 -3.69
CA ALA A 32 -38.66 1.38 -4.08
C ALA A 32 -38.52 0.26 -3.04
N ALA A 33 -38.40 -0.98 -3.49
CA ALA A 33 -38.16 -2.09 -2.58
C ALA A 33 -36.91 -1.81 -1.80
N ALA A 34 -36.95 -1.86 -0.47
CA ALA A 34 -35.82 -1.57 0.38
C ALA A 34 -34.66 -2.48 -0.01
N VAL A 35 -33.47 -1.88 -0.25
CA VAL A 35 -32.23 -2.62 -0.48
C VAL A 35 -31.95 -3.51 0.74
N PRO A 36 -31.68 -4.81 0.58
CA PRO A 36 -31.38 -5.67 1.73
C PRO A 36 -30.22 -5.10 2.53
N GLN A 37 -30.42 -4.93 3.83
CA GLN A 37 -29.35 -4.49 4.72
C GLN A 37 -28.46 -5.70 5.02
N LEU A 38 -27.32 -5.78 4.33
CA LEU A 38 -26.29 -6.79 4.56
C LEU A 38 -25.27 -6.23 5.53
N THR A 39 -24.83 -7.03 6.47
CA THR A 39 -23.63 -6.72 7.27
C THR A 39 -22.42 -7.02 6.43
N TYR A 40 -21.38 -6.17 6.48
CA TYR A 40 -20.17 -6.33 5.69
C TYR A 40 -18.97 -6.64 6.57
N SER A 41 -18.07 -7.48 6.06
CA SER A 41 -16.76 -7.76 6.64
C SER A 41 -15.70 -7.16 5.75
N TRP A 42 -14.93 -6.23 6.30
CA TRP A 42 -13.85 -5.50 5.60
C TRP A 42 -12.50 -6.13 5.90
N ARG A 43 -11.64 -6.25 4.88
CA ARG A 43 -10.26 -6.71 5.01
C ARG A 43 -9.39 -6.16 3.89
N ASN A 44 -8.07 -6.13 4.08
CA ASN A 44 -7.16 -5.78 3.00
C ASN A 44 -7.02 -6.91 1.97
N VAL A 45 -6.82 -6.53 0.72
CA VAL A 45 -6.17 -7.37 -0.29
C VAL A 45 -4.67 -7.18 -0.09
N PRO A 46 -3.92 -8.18 0.40
CA PRO A 46 -2.57 -7.97 0.92
C PRO A 46 -1.56 -7.67 -0.18
N ILE A 47 -0.75 -6.64 0.09
CA ILE A 47 0.48 -6.31 -0.65
C ILE A 47 1.66 -6.38 0.33
N GLU A 48 1.44 -6.03 1.59
CA GLU A 48 2.37 -6.07 2.72
C GLU A 48 3.54 -5.09 2.55
N GLY A 49 3.20 -3.81 2.60
CA GLY A 49 4.09 -2.68 2.39
C GLY A 49 3.57 -1.78 1.27
N GLY A 50 4.47 -1.39 0.39
CA GLY A 50 4.19 -0.58 -0.79
C GLY A 50 4.35 0.92 -0.59
N GLY A 51 4.95 1.36 0.52
CA GLY A 51 5.23 2.75 0.83
C GLY A 51 6.18 2.92 2.01
N PHE A 52 6.29 4.15 2.52
CA PHE A 52 7.31 4.55 3.46
C PHE A 52 6.90 4.37 4.93
N VAL A 53 7.72 3.62 5.68
CA VAL A 53 7.56 3.40 7.13
C VAL A 53 8.66 4.15 7.89
N PRO A 54 8.46 5.44 8.22
CA PRO A 54 9.47 6.30 8.84
C PRO A 54 9.72 6.02 10.33
N GLY A 55 8.86 5.28 11.01
CA GLY A 55 9.00 5.04 12.44
C GLY A 55 8.57 3.65 12.89
N ILE A 56 9.46 2.97 13.59
CA ILE A 56 9.22 1.72 14.32
C ILE A 56 9.65 1.98 15.76
N VAL A 57 8.79 1.71 16.75
CA VAL A 57 9.06 1.97 18.15
C VAL A 57 8.73 0.73 18.98
N PHE A 58 9.75 0.11 19.54
CA PHE A 58 9.61 -0.93 20.56
C PHE A 58 9.23 -0.28 21.88
N SER A 59 8.14 -0.75 22.51
CA SER A 59 7.79 -0.28 23.85
C SER A 59 8.83 -0.76 24.86
N PRO A 60 9.40 0.10 25.70
CA PRO A 60 10.27 -0.36 26.76
C PRO A 60 9.51 -0.95 27.96
N ALA A 61 8.18 -0.79 28.01
CA ALA A 61 7.36 -1.27 29.11
C ALA A 61 7.01 -2.77 28.99
N GLU A 62 6.97 -3.32 27.77
CA GLU A 62 6.55 -4.71 27.56
C GLU A 62 7.25 -5.29 26.33
N LYS A 63 7.78 -6.51 26.49
CA LYS A 63 8.36 -7.28 25.37
C LYS A 63 7.31 -7.56 24.31
N ASP A 64 7.72 -7.52 23.04
CA ASP A 64 6.90 -7.79 21.85
C ASP A 64 5.77 -6.76 21.59
N LEU A 65 5.69 -5.70 22.39
CA LEU A 65 4.82 -4.56 22.11
C LEU A 65 5.55 -3.56 21.22
N ILE A 66 5.16 -3.51 19.95
CA ILE A 66 5.81 -2.68 18.93
C ILE A 66 4.76 -1.87 18.22
N TYR A 67 5.10 -0.62 17.90
CA TYR A 67 4.30 0.27 17.09
C TYR A 67 5.07 0.67 15.83
N ALA A 68 4.33 0.93 14.76
CA ALA A 68 4.86 1.54 13.55
C ALA A 68 3.98 2.71 13.15
N ARG A 69 4.60 3.72 12.55
CA ARG A 69 3.91 4.85 11.93
C ARG A 69 4.30 4.95 10.46
N THR A 70 3.38 5.43 9.67
CA THR A 70 3.53 5.61 8.24
C THR A 70 3.23 7.05 7.88
N ASP A 71 3.59 7.46 6.69
CA ASP A 71 3.38 8.83 6.24
C ASP A 71 1.97 9.07 5.65
N ILE A 72 1.29 8.02 5.14
CA ILE A 72 -0.08 8.14 4.61
C ILE A 72 -1.04 7.01 5.05
N GLY A 73 -0.54 5.92 5.63
CA GLY A 73 -1.32 4.71 5.97
C GLY A 73 -1.68 4.57 7.43
N GLY A 74 -1.39 5.58 8.27
CA GLY A 74 -1.75 5.59 9.67
C GLY A 74 -0.72 4.95 10.60
N ALA A 75 -1.19 4.49 11.75
CA ALA A 75 -0.39 3.83 12.78
C ALA A 75 -0.78 2.37 12.90
N TYR A 76 0.19 1.55 13.32
CA TYR A 76 0.05 0.12 13.47
C TYR A 76 0.62 -0.37 14.78
N ARG A 77 0.07 -1.48 15.29
CA ARG A 77 0.62 -2.22 16.41
C ARG A 77 0.90 -3.66 16.01
N TRP A 78 2.07 -4.17 16.38
CA TRP A 78 2.42 -5.55 16.17
C TRP A 78 1.58 -6.48 17.06
N ASN A 79 1.07 -7.55 16.47
CA ASN A 79 0.45 -8.67 17.17
C ASN A 79 1.38 -9.87 17.07
N GLN A 80 2.05 -10.19 18.16
CA GLN A 80 3.04 -11.27 18.22
C GLN A 80 2.43 -12.64 17.93
N ASP A 81 1.26 -12.94 18.50
CA ASP A 81 0.58 -14.23 18.32
C ASP A 81 0.19 -14.49 16.86
N GLY A 82 -0.23 -13.43 16.16
CA GLY A 82 -0.59 -13.49 14.73
C GLY A 82 0.58 -13.23 13.79
N GLY A 83 1.74 -12.78 14.29
CA GLY A 83 2.89 -12.39 13.48
C GLY A 83 2.53 -11.32 12.43
N ARG A 84 1.73 -10.30 12.83
CA ARG A 84 1.20 -9.29 11.91
C ARG A 84 0.96 -7.94 12.57
N TRP A 85 0.95 -6.90 11.76
CA TRP A 85 0.52 -5.57 12.16
C TRP A 85 -1.01 -5.45 12.17
N ILE A 86 -1.52 -4.67 13.12
CA ILE A 86 -2.93 -4.32 13.27
C ILE A 86 -3.03 -2.81 13.07
N PRO A 87 -3.84 -2.33 12.11
CA PRO A 87 -4.07 -0.91 11.93
C PRO A 87 -4.84 -0.33 13.12
N LEU A 88 -4.53 0.91 13.47
CA LEU A 88 -5.06 1.57 14.66
C LEU A 88 -5.97 2.74 14.34
N LEU A 89 -5.99 3.23 13.08
CA LEU A 89 -6.67 4.47 12.69
C LEU A 89 -7.75 4.27 11.60
N ASP A 90 -8.19 3.05 11.33
CA ASP A 90 -9.25 2.76 10.35
C ASP A 90 -10.59 3.44 10.66
N TRP A 91 -10.79 3.87 11.92
CA TRP A 91 -11.94 4.62 12.40
C TRP A 91 -11.96 6.10 11.97
N ALA A 92 -10.80 6.67 11.57
CA ALA A 92 -10.73 8.07 11.13
C ALA A 92 -11.64 8.26 9.91
N GLY A 93 -12.52 9.25 9.98
CA GLY A 93 -13.54 9.52 8.98
C GLY A 93 -13.03 10.44 7.85
N TRP A 94 -13.97 10.79 6.96
CA TRP A 94 -13.68 11.63 5.81
C TRP A 94 -13.08 12.99 6.18
N ASP A 95 -13.58 13.64 7.23
CA ASP A 95 -13.09 14.93 7.71
C ASP A 95 -11.78 14.80 8.52
N GLU A 96 -11.34 13.57 8.79
CA GLU A 96 -10.15 13.24 9.59
C GLU A 96 -9.08 12.52 8.74
N TRP A 97 -9.19 12.59 7.43
CA TRP A 97 -8.28 11.88 6.50
C TRP A 97 -6.80 12.16 6.78
N GLY A 98 -6.47 13.37 7.25
CA GLY A 98 -5.11 13.77 7.60
C GLY A 98 -4.50 12.98 8.77
N TYR A 99 -5.30 12.29 9.57
CA TYR A 99 -4.79 11.46 10.68
C TYR A 99 -4.04 10.21 10.21
N ASN A 100 -4.19 9.84 8.94
CA ASN A 100 -3.37 8.78 8.34
C ASN A 100 -1.91 9.20 8.13
N GLY A 101 -1.58 10.48 8.17
CA GLY A 101 -0.20 10.97 8.26
C GLY A 101 0.25 11.04 9.72
N VAL A 102 1.13 10.12 10.15
CA VAL A 102 1.57 10.04 11.56
C VAL A 102 2.97 10.59 11.71
N ALA A 103 3.05 11.81 12.24
CA ALA A 103 4.31 12.53 12.42
C ALA A 103 5.19 11.94 13.54
N SER A 104 4.58 11.30 14.55
CA SER A 104 5.30 10.64 15.63
C SER A 104 4.39 9.70 16.42
N ILE A 105 4.95 8.64 17.02
CA ILE A 105 4.25 7.72 17.91
C ILE A 105 5.10 7.44 19.15
N ALA A 106 4.47 7.46 20.33
CA ALA A 106 5.17 7.31 21.62
C ALA A 106 4.39 6.40 22.57
N PRO A 107 4.78 5.13 22.74
CA PRO A 107 4.30 4.31 23.85
C PRO A 107 4.80 4.87 25.18
N ASP A 108 3.98 4.78 26.22
CA ASP A 108 4.38 5.14 27.57
C ASP A 108 5.42 4.14 28.10
N PRO A 109 6.60 4.59 28.55
CA PRO A 109 7.66 3.67 28.99
C PRO A 109 7.36 2.97 30.31
N THR A 110 6.31 3.37 31.03
CA THR A 110 5.93 2.81 32.35
C THR A 110 4.55 2.14 32.36
N ASP A 111 3.78 2.31 31.28
CA ASP A 111 2.42 1.77 31.17
C ASP A 111 2.18 1.25 29.75
N ALA A 112 2.26 -0.07 29.58
CA ALA A 112 2.13 -0.74 28.29
C ALA A 112 0.76 -0.51 27.59
N ASP A 113 -0.27 -0.11 28.33
CA ASP A 113 -1.59 0.13 27.75
C ASP A 113 -1.71 1.54 27.15
N LYS A 114 -0.77 2.45 27.48
CA LYS A 114 -0.79 3.82 26.98
C LYS A 114 0.08 4.01 25.75
N VAL A 115 -0.46 4.67 24.75
CA VAL A 115 0.25 5.12 23.56
C VAL A 115 -0.31 6.44 23.06
N TYR A 116 0.55 7.27 22.50
CA TYR A 116 0.23 8.58 21.98
C TYR A 116 0.68 8.67 20.51
N ALA A 117 -0.10 9.34 19.67
CA ALA A 117 0.27 9.59 18.28
C ALA A 117 0.01 11.06 17.91
N ALA A 118 0.99 11.69 17.31
CA ALA A 118 0.87 13.01 16.70
C ALA A 118 0.48 12.83 15.23
N VAL A 119 -0.72 13.28 14.87
CA VAL A 119 -1.34 13.02 13.56
C VAL A 119 -1.66 14.29 12.82
N GLY A 120 -1.50 14.26 11.50
CA GLY A 120 -1.73 15.32 10.55
C GLY A 120 -0.79 15.14 9.36
N MET A 121 -1.30 15.24 8.13
CA MET A 121 -0.58 14.79 6.94
C MET A 121 0.25 15.90 6.31
N TYR A 122 -0.32 17.08 6.12
CA TYR A 122 0.33 18.18 5.42
C TYR A 122 0.28 19.49 6.19
N THR A 123 1.35 20.30 6.08
CA THR A 123 1.41 21.66 6.61
C THR A 123 1.02 22.71 5.57
N ASN A 124 0.82 22.31 4.31
CA ASN A 124 0.46 23.17 3.18
C ASN A 124 -0.82 23.97 3.44
N SER A 125 -0.94 25.13 2.78
CA SER A 125 -2.10 26.01 2.95
C SER A 125 -3.41 25.43 2.43
N TRP A 126 -3.36 24.50 1.48
CA TRP A 126 -4.54 23.85 0.90
C TRP A 126 -5.18 22.80 1.84
N ASP A 127 -4.43 22.20 2.77
CA ASP A 127 -5.01 21.33 3.80
C ASP A 127 -5.75 22.22 4.82
N PRO A 128 -7.05 22.07 5.04
CA PRO A 128 -7.80 22.91 5.96
C PRO A 128 -7.63 22.50 7.42
N HIS A 129 -7.06 21.33 7.71
CA HIS A 129 -7.08 20.73 9.04
C HIS A 129 -5.81 21.03 9.85
N ASN A 130 -5.97 21.26 11.14
CA ASN A 130 -4.86 21.24 12.09
C ASN A 130 -4.52 19.79 12.47
N GLY A 131 -3.33 19.59 13.03
CA GLY A 131 -2.95 18.32 13.60
C GLY A 131 -3.57 18.07 14.97
N ALA A 132 -3.45 16.85 15.45
CA ALA A 132 -3.93 16.44 16.76
C ALA A 132 -2.94 15.51 17.46
N ILE A 133 -3.04 15.45 18.80
CA ILE A 133 -2.45 14.37 19.59
C ILE A 133 -3.56 13.38 19.95
N LEU A 134 -3.44 12.17 19.46
CA LEU A 134 -4.29 11.05 19.83
C LEU A 134 -3.71 10.36 21.08
N ARG A 135 -4.57 10.01 22.03
CA ARG A 135 -4.22 9.36 23.30
C ARG A 135 -5.02 8.08 23.45
N SER A 136 -4.37 6.97 23.67
CA SER A 136 -4.99 5.68 23.97
C SER A 136 -4.54 5.18 25.34
N ALA A 137 -5.44 4.48 26.04
CA ALA A 137 -5.21 3.78 27.28
C ALA A 137 -5.49 2.27 27.17
N ASP A 138 -5.54 1.75 25.93
CA ASP A 138 -5.88 0.37 25.61
C ASP A 138 -5.08 -0.16 24.40
N ARG A 139 -3.84 0.33 24.26
CA ARG A 139 -2.88 -0.06 23.18
C ARG A 139 -3.34 0.33 21.79
N GLY A 140 -4.03 1.46 21.67
CA GLY A 140 -4.50 1.98 20.38
C GLY A 140 -5.80 1.37 19.88
N LYS A 141 -6.57 0.66 20.69
CA LYS A 141 -7.89 0.17 20.28
C LYS A 141 -8.92 1.29 20.24
N THR A 142 -8.85 2.21 21.20
CA THR A 142 -9.67 3.42 21.24
C THR A 142 -8.81 4.65 21.49
N TRP A 143 -9.29 5.81 21.02
CA TRP A 143 -8.53 7.04 21.04
C TRP A 143 -9.35 8.21 21.57
N GLN A 144 -8.69 9.05 22.36
CA GLN A 144 -9.14 10.39 22.69
C GLN A 144 -8.28 11.39 21.94
N ARG A 145 -8.86 12.50 21.49
CA ARG A 145 -8.24 13.51 20.65
C ARG A 145 -8.01 14.81 21.39
N THR A 146 -6.85 15.42 21.19
CA THR A 146 -6.54 16.79 21.58
C THR A 146 -6.06 17.53 20.35
N GLU A 147 -6.85 18.52 19.89
CA GLU A 147 -6.49 19.36 18.75
C GLU A 147 -5.29 20.26 19.07
N LEU A 148 -4.40 20.41 18.10
CA LEU A 148 -3.30 21.36 18.15
C LEU A 148 -3.68 22.65 17.40
N PRO A 149 -3.16 23.81 17.81
CA PRO A 149 -3.45 25.07 17.12
C PRO A 149 -2.62 25.27 15.83
N PHE A 150 -2.08 24.20 15.26
CA PHE A 150 -1.25 24.21 14.04
C PHE A 150 -1.33 22.84 13.34
N LYS A 151 -0.91 22.84 12.07
CA LYS A 151 -0.85 21.66 11.24
C LYS A 151 0.35 20.77 11.59
N LEU A 152 0.25 19.46 11.29
CA LEU A 152 1.35 18.51 11.36
C LEU A 152 1.66 17.94 9.97
N GLY A 153 2.87 17.43 9.80
CA GLY A 153 3.42 17.02 8.53
C GLY A 153 3.87 15.56 8.52
N GLY A 154 2.94 14.64 8.73
CA GLY A 154 3.23 13.20 8.65
C GLY A 154 3.73 12.77 7.26
N ASN A 155 3.37 13.52 6.21
CA ASN A 155 3.87 13.33 4.85
C ASN A 155 4.63 14.55 4.30
N MET A 156 5.34 15.28 5.14
CA MET A 156 6.17 16.42 4.75
C MET A 156 7.66 16.04 4.75
N PRO A 157 8.56 16.81 4.11
CA PRO A 157 10.01 16.66 4.27
C PRO A 157 10.42 16.69 5.75
N GLY A 158 11.37 15.82 6.11
CA GLY A 158 11.80 15.67 7.51
C GLY A 158 10.90 14.80 8.39
N ARG A 159 9.91 14.11 7.81
CA ARG A 159 8.99 13.22 8.53
C ARG A 159 9.66 11.97 9.11
N GLY A 160 10.82 11.59 8.60
CA GLY A 160 11.61 10.48 9.13
C GLY A 160 12.40 10.83 10.38
N MET A 161 12.69 12.11 10.60
CA MET A 161 13.37 12.56 11.81
C MET A 161 12.47 12.35 13.03
N GLY A 162 13.02 11.78 14.09
CA GLY A 162 12.18 11.58 15.28
C GLY A 162 12.74 10.57 16.29
N GLU A 163 11.94 10.18 17.32
CA GLU A 163 10.52 10.58 17.45
C GLU A 163 10.38 11.98 18.05
N ARG A 164 9.44 12.75 17.52
CA ARG A 164 9.14 14.13 17.97
C ARG A 164 8.32 14.18 19.25
N LEU A 165 7.48 13.17 19.48
CA LEU A 165 6.65 12.98 20.66
C LEU A 165 7.35 12.01 21.60
N SER A 166 7.41 12.36 22.89
CA SER A 166 8.07 11.51 23.89
C SER A 166 7.41 11.66 25.25
N VAL A 167 7.25 10.53 25.94
CA VAL A 167 6.68 10.45 27.28
C VAL A 167 7.81 10.41 28.30
N ASP A 168 7.68 11.16 29.41
CA ASP A 168 8.65 11.18 30.50
C ASP A 168 8.69 9.81 31.21
N PRO A 169 9.84 9.12 31.24
CA PRO A 169 9.95 7.79 31.83
C PRO A 169 9.84 7.76 33.36
N ASN A 170 9.85 8.90 34.03
CA ASN A 170 9.65 9.01 35.49
C ASN A 170 8.26 9.52 35.88
N ASP A 171 7.58 10.24 34.97
CA ASP A 171 6.23 10.76 35.19
C ASP A 171 5.42 10.73 33.91
N GLY A 172 4.72 9.65 33.61
CA GLY A 172 3.94 9.44 32.39
C GLY A 172 2.84 10.48 32.13
N ARG A 173 2.61 11.44 33.06
CA ARG A 173 1.74 12.59 32.82
C ARG A 173 2.42 13.67 32.01
N VAL A 174 3.76 13.68 31.98
CA VAL A 174 4.56 14.69 31.29
C VAL A 174 4.97 14.20 29.94
N LEU A 175 4.60 14.94 28.89
CA LEU A 175 5.00 14.68 27.53
C LEU A 175 5.61 15.94 26.92
N TYR A 176 6.56 15.75 26.00
CA TYR A 176 7.03 16.81 25.12
C TYR A 176 6.80 16.43 23.66
N PHE A 177 6.52 17.45 22.88
CA PHE A 177 6.34 17.32 21.43
C PHE A 177 7.11 18.40 20.68
N GLY A 178 7.97 17.97 19.76
CA GLY A 178 8.70 18.85 18.85
C GLY A 178 7.85 19.19 17.64
N ALA A 179 7.40 20.44 17.52
CA ALA A 179 6.51 20.85 16.44
C ALA A 179 7.27 21.26 15.18
N PRO A 180 6.71 21.00 13.97
CA PRO A 180 7.18 21.54 12.70
C PRO A 180 6.82 23.03 12.55
N SER A 181 7.07 23.60 11.36
CA SER A 181 6.63 24.93 10.92
C SER A 181 7.02 26.07 11.86
N GLY A 182 8.18 25.93 12.54
CA GLY A 182 8.66 26.93 13.49
C GLY A 182 7.79 27.06 14.75
N LYS A 183 6.95 26.08 15.08
CA LYS A 183 6.05 26.12 16.25
C LYS A 183 6.77 25.74 17.56
N GLY A 184 8.04 25.31 17.49
CA GLY A 184 8.90 25.11 18.65
C GLY A 184 8.55 23.86 19.46
N LEU A 185 8.88 23.89 20.75
CA LEU A 185 8.67 22.78 21.67
C LEU A 185 7.37 22.94 22.47
N TRP A 186 6.59 21.88 22.58
CA TRP A 186 5.31 21.83 23.32
C TRP A 186 5.39 20.84 24.45
N ARG A 187 4.65 21.09 25.54
CA ARG A 187 4.61 20.25 26.73
C ARG A 187 3.18 20.02 27.19
N SER A 188 2.92 18.80 27.62
CA SER A 188 1.75 18.42 28.43
C SER A 188 2.20 17.99 29.81
N THR A 189 1.33 18.15 30.84
CA THR A 189 1.54 17.69 32.22
C THR A 189 0.33 16.88 32.74
N ASP A 190 -0.57 16.50 31.83
CA ASP A 190 -1.83 15.84 32.13
C ASP A 190 -2.09 14.67 31.14
N SER A 191 -1.03 13.94 30.77
CA SER A 191 -1.09 12.80 29.85
C SER A 191 -1.63 13.18 28.45
N GLY A 192 -1.22 14.34 27.95
CA GLY A 192 -1.55 14.82 26.61
C GLY A 192 -2.97 15.42 26.48
N ALA A 193 -3.71 15.61 27.60
CA ALA A 193 -5.05 16.20 27.55
C ALA A 193 -5.02 17.68 27.19
N THR A 194 -4.01 18.40 27.67
CA THR A 194 -3.77 19.79 27.26
C THR A 194 -2.30 20.02 26.93
N TRP A 195 -2.03 20.98 26.06
CA TRP A 195 -0.70 21.29 25.57
C TRP A 195 -0.42 22.80 25.64
N ALA A 196 0.79 23.14 26.04
CA ALA A 196 1.26 24.52 26.05
C ALA A 196 2.65 24.58 25.40
N GLN A 197 2.90 25.68 24.66
CA GLN A 197 4.22 25.95 24.12
C GLN A 197 5.23 26.24 25.25
N VAL A 198 6.42 25.67 25.16
CA VAL A 198 7.52 25.90 26.10
C VAL A 198 8.20 27.20 25.70
N ALA A 199 7.71 28.31 26.23
CA ALA A 199 8.20 29.67 25.91
C ALA A 199 9.68 29.90 26.23
N SER A 200 10.25 29.10 27.15
CA SER A 200 11.68 29.15 27.51
C SER A 200 12.58 28.41 26.49
N PHE A 201 12.02 27.61 25.60
CA PHE A 201 12.81 26.93 24.58
C PHE A 201 13.22 27.90 23.44
N PRO A 202 14.53 28.09 23.21
CA PRO A 202 14.98 29.25 22.45
C PRO A 202 14.99 29.05 20.93
N ASN A 203 14.88 27.79 20.40
CA ASN A 203 15.09 27.51 18.99
C ASN A 203 13.93 26.70 18.38
N PRO A 204 13.03 27.32 17.61
CA PRO A 204 11.94 26.60 16.94
C PRO A 204 12.37 25.85 15.67
N GLY A 205 13.65 25.86 15.31
CA GLY A 205 14.18 25.38 14.04
C GLY A 205 14.21 26.45 12.95
N ASN A 206 15.08 26.27 11.97
CA ASN A 206 15.24 27.20 10.85
C ASN A 206 15.52 26.50 9.51
N TYR A 207 15.65 25.18 9.49
CA TYR A 207 15.96 24.46 8.26
C TYR A 207 14.74 24.33 7.36
N ILE A 208 14.94 24.66 6.09
CA ILE A 208 13.98 24.56 4.98
C ILE A 208 14.65 23.78 3.87
N ALA A 209 13.98 22.79 3.30
CA ALA A 209 14.53 21.93 2.26
C ALA A 209 14.72 22.69 0.94
N ASP A 210 13.68 23.38 0.47
CA ASP A 210 13.74 24.29 -0.68
C ASP A 210 12.96 25.58 -0.39
N PRO A 211 13.65 26.70 -0.13
CA PRO A 211 12.98 27.98 0.13
C PRO A 211 12.28 28.60 -1.10
N ASN A 212 12.53 28.06 -2.30
CA ASN A 212 11.92 28.55 -3.54
C ASN A 212 10.65 27.76 -3.92
N ASP A 213 10.33 26.69 -3.19
CA ASP A 213 9.12 25.92 -3.45
C ASP A 213 7.86 26.73 -3.11
N THR A 214 7.07 27.03 -4.13
CA THR A 214 5.83 27.81 -4.01
C THR A 214 4.62 26.93 -3.63
N SER A 215 4.75 25.62 -3.66
CA SER A 215 3.68 24.70 -3.24
C SER A 215 3.51 24.64 -1.73
N GLY A 216 4.53 25.03 -0.97
CA GLY A 216 4.58 24.95 0.49
C GLY A 216 4.98 23.56 1.01
N TYR A 217 5.34 22.62 0.13
CA TYR A 217 5.74 21.26 0.53
C TYR A 217 7.19 21.25 1.03
N SER A 218 8.13 21.74 0.24
CA SER A 218 9.55 21.77 0.60
C SER A 218 10.01 23.08 1.25
N SER A 219 9.16 24.10 1.29
CA SER A 219 9.47 25.43 1.86
C SER A 219 9.06 25.60 3.31
N ASP A 220 8.52 24.57 3.96
CA ASP A 220 8.17 24.62 5.39
C ASP A 220 9.39 24.36 6.29
N ILE A 221 9.39 25.00 7.47
CA ILE A 221 10.43 24.83 8.50
C ILE A 221 10.24 23.46 9.17
N GLN A 222 11.27 22.62 9.15
CA GLN A 222 11.17 21.25 9.68
C GLN A 222 11.11 21.18 11.23
N GLY A 223 11.52 22.23 11.92
CA GLY A 223 11.21 22.43 13.33
C GLY A 223 12.05 21.65 14.33
N VAL A 224 11.43 21.30 15.46
CA VAL A 224 12.01 20.48 16.52
C VAL A 224 11.75 19.00 16.20
N VAL A 225 12.80 18.18 16.18
CA VAL A 225 12.77 16.89 15.47
C VAL A 225 12.83 15.65 16.37
N TRP A 226 13.36 15.74 17.58
CA TRP A 226 13.29 14.65 18.55
C TRP A 226 13.45 15.15 19.99
N VAL A 227 12.93 14.37 20.95
CA VAL A 227 13.05 14.59 22.38
C VAL A 227 13.44 13.28 23.08
N THR A 228 14.43 13.31 23.96
CA THR A 228 14.82 12.15 24.79
C THR A 228 15.16 12.57 26.22
N TYR A 229 14.99 11.65 27.18
CA TYR A 229 15.14 11.89 28.59
C TYR A 229 16.28 11.07 29.20
N ASP A 230 16.97 11.62 30.22
CA ASP A 230 17.81 10.83 31.10
C ASP A 230 17.03 10.48 32.40
N PRO A 231 16.43 9.28 32.48
CA PRO A 231 15.60 8.89 33.64
C PRO A 231 16.39 8.88 34.97
N ARG A 232 17.72 8.77 34.91
CA ARG A 232 18.56 8.78 36.13
C ARG A 232 18.61 10.13 36.79
N SER A 233 18.19 11.19 36.12
CA SER A 233 18.22 12.57 36.66
C SER A 233 17.06 12.88 37.59
N SER A 234 16.11 11.96 37.77
CA SER A 234 14.96 12.09 38.68
C SER A 234 14.55 10.73 39.26
N THR A 235 13.43 10.68 39.92
CA THR A 235 12.83 9.46 40.52
C THR A 235 11.40 9.29 40.04
N ALA A 236 10.92 8.06 40.06
CA ALA A 236 9.54 7.74 39.67
C ALA A 236 8.52 8.64 40.39
N GLY A 237 7.55 9.17 39.64
CA GLY A 237 6.54 10.13 40.09
C GLY A 237 6.98 11.60 40.07
N SER A 238 8.21 11.91 39.62
CA SER A 238 8.73 13.26 39.48
C SER A 238 9.28 13.49 38.08
N ALA A 239 8.93 14.60 37.44
CA ALA A 239 9.38 14.91 36.08
C ALA A 239 10.91 14.78 35.95
N THR A 240 11.34 14.17 34.87
CA THR A 240 12.74 13.98 34.51
C THR A 240 13.43 15.33 34.33
N LYS A 241 14.53 15.55 35.09
CA LYS A 241 15.23 16.85 35.09
C LYS A 241 16.06 17.06 33.83
N THR A 242 16.77 16.02 33.36
CA THR A 242 17.66 16.12 32.21
C THR A 242 16.95 15.65 30.96
N ILE A 243 16.75 16.58 30.03
CA ILE A 243 16.05 16.37 28.76
C ILE A 243 16.96 16.88 27.66
N TYR A 244 17.06 16.12 26.58
CA TYR A 244 17.75 16.52 25.35
C TYR A 244 16.74 16.70 24.22
N VAL A 245 16.94 17.72 23.40
CA VAL A 245 16.06 18.08 22.27
C VAL A 245 16.91 18.35 21.03
N GLY A 246 16.55 17.69 19.93
CA GLY A 246 17.13 17.95 18.61
C GLY A 246 16.28 18.91 17.79
N VAL A 247 16.95 19.75 17.02
CA VAL A 247 16.34 20.79 16.21
C VAL A 247 16.89 20.73 14.79
N ALA A 248 16.04 20.91 13.80
CA ALA A 248 16.45 21.12 12.40
C ALA A 248 17.07 22.52 12.23
N ASP A 249 18.31 22.62 12.69
CA ASP A 249 19.19 23.82 12.63
C ASP A 249 20.62 23.30 12.52
N LYS A 250 21.33 23.65 11.44
CA LYS A 250 22.70 23.18 11.16
C LYS A 250 23.76 23.74 12.13
N GLU A 251 23.44 24.84 12.83
CA GLU A 251 24.39 25.52 13.73
C GLU A 251 24.08 25.27 15.19
N ASN A 252 22.79 25.09 15.54
CA ASN A 252 22.30 24.99 16.91
C ASN A 252 21.38 23.77 17.06
N THR A 253 21.92 22.60 16.79
CA THR A 253 21.12 21.38 16.57
C THR A 253 20.69 20.66 17.84
N VAL A 254 21.38 20.81 19.00
CA VAL A 254 21.04 20.07 20.22
C VAL A 254 20.99 20.99 21.45
N TYR A 255 19.91 20.86 22.22
CA TYR A 255 19.68 21.57 23.48
C TYR A 255 19.51 20.60 24.63
N ARG A 256 19.79 21.06 25.85
CA ARG A 256 19.61 20.31 27.07
C ARG A 256 18.92 21.19 28.12
N SER A 257 17.98 20.62 28.83
CA SER A 257 17.50 21.08 30.14
C SER A 257 18.09 20.20 31.26
N THR A 258 18.26 20.74 32.45
CA THR A 258 18.65 20.04 33.68
C THR A 258 17.67 20.32 34.83
N ASP A 259 16.55 20.99 34.55
CA ASP A 259 15.56 21.47 35.51
C ASP A 259 14.12 21.15 35.06
N ALA A 260 13.95 20.00 34.42
CA ALA A 260 12.66 19.50 33.90
C ALA A 260 12.01 20.45 32.88
N GLY A 261 12.80 21.08 32.04
CA GLY A 261 12.34 21.94 30.96
C GLY A 261 12.03 23.39 31.36
N ALA A 262 12.39 23.80 32.57
CA ALA A 262 12.23 25.19 32.95
C ALA A 262 13.20 26.12 32.20
N THR A 263 14.46 25.67 32.03
CA THR A 263 15.46 26.37 31.22
C THR A 263 16.15 25.43 30.26
N TRP A 264 16.68 26.02 29.18
CA TRP A 264 17.30 25.26 28.09
C TRP A 264 18.64 25.89 27.69
N THR A 265 19.62 25.03 27.48
CA THR A 265 20.98 25.45 27.11
C THR A 265 21.42 24.68 25.87
N ARG A 266 21.97 25.37 24.91
CA ARG A 266 22.66 24.79 23.76
C ARG A 266 23.85 23.96 24.27
N LEU A 267 24.01 22.72 23.76
CA LEU A 267 25.18 21.92 24.12
C LEU A 267 26.45 22.55 23.57
N ALA A 268 27.42 22.81 24.44
CA ALA A 268 28.68 23.39 24.03
C ALA A 268 29.49 22.41 23.18
N GLY A 269 30.18 22.91 22.15
CA GLY A 269 31.03 22.15 21.28
C GLY A 269 30.27 21.13 20.38
N GLN A 270 28.95 21.22 20.29
CA GLN A 270 28.19 20.36 19.41
C GLN A 270 28.59 20.50 17.96
N PRO A 271 28.45 19.43 17.11
CA PRO A 271 28.74 19.52 15.70
C PRO A 271 27.87 20.58 15.00
N THR A 272 28.41 21.19 13.97
CA THR A 272 27.74 22.18 13.12
C THR A 272 27.80 21.77 11.66
N GLY A 273 26.98 22.40 10.82
CA GLY A 273 26.89 22.10 9.39
C GLY A 273 25.87 21.01 8.99
N TYR A 274 25.36 20.27 9.98
CA TYR A 274 24.43 19.16 9.77
C TYR A 274 23.27 19.19 10.75
N ILE A 275 22.14 18.61 10.33
CA ILE A 275 20.93 18.42 11.12
C ILE A 275 21.06 17.12 11.92
N ALA A 276 20.73 17.13 13.20
CA ALA A 276 20.63 15.89 13.98
C ALA A 276 19.31 15.17 13.68
N HIS A 277 19.37 14.18 12.78
CA HIS A 277 18.21 13.37 12.39
C HIS A 277 17.65 12.56 13.53
N LYS A 278 18.51 11.92 14.28
CA LYS A 278 18.14 11.07 15.42
C LYS A 278 19.11 11.24 16.57
N GLY A 279 18.55 11.31 17.79
CA GLY A 279 19.32 11.34 19.03
C GLY A 279 18.91 10.17 19.94
N VAL A 280 19.85 9.28 20.27
CA VAL A 280 19.60 8.11 21.11
C VAL A 280 20.46 8.16 22.36
N LEU A 281 19.81 8.21 23.53
CA LEU A 281 20.50 8.24 24.82
C LEU A 281 20.78 6.82 25.34
N ASP A 282 22.05 6.51 25.49
CA ASP A 282 22.52 5.36 26.26
C ASP A 282 22.64 5.76 27.75
N THR A 283 21.65 5.42 28.52
CA THR A 283 21.60 5.72 29.93
C THR A 283 22.61 4.89 30.73
N ALA A 284 22.94 3.69 30.31
CA ALA A 284 23.90 2.82 31.00
C ALA A 284 25.34 3.31 30.78
N GLY A 285 25.70 3.61 29.54
CA GLY A 285 27.02 4.11 29.17
C GLY A 285 27.25 5.60 29.44
N GLY A 286 26.18 6.39 29.62
CA GLY A 286 26.23 7.83 29.81
C GLY A 286 26.60 8.61 28.57
N PHE A 287 26.10 8.18 27.43
CA PHE A 287 26.33 8.81 26.11
C PHE A 287 25.05 9.15 25.38
N LEU A 288 25.04 10.31 24.72
CA LEU A 288 24.05 10.63 23.69
C LEU A 288 24.71 10.42 22.32
N TYR A 289 24.13 9.53 21.53
CA TYR A 289 24.54 9.29 20.14
C TYR A 289 23.68 10.12 19.21
N LEU A 290 24.28 10.67 18.14
CA LEU A 290 23.57 11.42 17.10
C LEU A 290 23.90 10.84 15.71
N ALA A 291 22.89 10.68 14.88
CA ALA A 291 23.03 10.55 13.43
C ALA A 291 22.70 11.89 12.80
N THR A 292 23.53 12.37 11.89
CA THR A 292 23.36 13.69 11.26
C THR A 292 23.37 13.62 9.74
N SER A 293 22.69 14.54 9.08
CA SER A 293 22.72 14.73 7.64
C SER A 293 22.63 16.22 7.27
N ASP A 294 23.02 16.57 6.06
CA ASP A 294 22.94 17.91 5.50
C ASP A 294 21.52 18.30 5.06
N THR A 295 20.59 17.34 4.96
CA THR A 295 19.18 17.57 4.62
C THR A 295 18.25 16.87 5.62
N GLY A 296 16.95 17.15 5.53
CA GLY A 296 15.94 16.51 6.39
C GLY A 296 15.38 15.19 5.87
N GLY A 297 15.71 14.78 4.64
CA GLY A 297 15.16 13.58 4.02
C GLY A 297 13.64 13.64 3.77
N PRO A 298 13.05 12.55 3.32
CA PRO A 298 13.65 11.21 3.12
C PRO A 298 14.30 10.98 1.75
N TYR A 299 14.11 11.90 0.77
CA TYR A 299 14.51 11.68 -0.63
C TYR A 299 15.94 12.13 -0.94
N ASP A 300 16.48 12.98 -0.10
CA ASP A 300 17.73 13.68 -0.30
C ASP A 300 18.66 13.49 0.91
N GLY A 301 19.91 13.80 0.72
CA GLY A 301 21.00 13.72 1.68
C GLY A 301 22.30 13.56 0.90
N GLY A 302 23.35 14.13 1.41
CA GLY A 302 24.63 14.07 0.75
C GLY A 302 25.78 13.76 1.70
N LYS A 303 25.78 14.39 2.87
CA LYS A 303 26.86 14.24 3.86
C LYS A 303 26.32 14.28 5.27
N GLY A 304 27.03 13.60 6.17
CA GLY A 304 26.72 13.61 7.59
C GLY A 304 27.77 12.90 8.43
N ASP A 305 27.52 12.89 9.70
CA ASP A 305 28.41 12.24 10.68
C ASP A 305 27.60 11.52 11.75
N VAL A 306 28.26 10.58 12.42
CA VAL A 306 27.77 9.97 13.67
C VAL A 306 28.62 10.50 14.82
N TRP A 307 27.95 10.98 15.86
CA TRP A 307 28.59 11.59 16.99
C TRP A 307 28.24 10.92 18.29
N LYS A 308 29.17 10.96 19.24
CA LYS A 308 29.02 10.48 20.62
C LYS A 308 29.33 11.62 21.58
N PHE A 309 28.35 11.98 22.40
CA PHE A 309 28.45 13.01 23.43
C PHE A 309 28.52 12.36 24.83
N ASN A 310 29.56 12.60 25.57
CA ASN A 310 29.66 12.14 26.97
C ASN A 310 28.86 13.07 27.87
N THR A 311 27.78 12.58 28.48
CA THR A 311 26.84 13.39 29.27
C THR A 311 27.45 13.93 30.57
N ALA A 312 28.49 13.29 31.10
CA ALA A 312 29.16 13.71 32.33
C ALA A 312 30.24 14.76 32.09
N THR A 313 31.08 14.58 31.01
CA THR A 313 32.20 15.46 30.73
C THR A 313 31.87 16.57 29.74
N GLY A 314 30.82 16.43 28.98
CA GLY A 314 30.46 17.34 27.87
C GLY A 314 31.33 17.19 26.61
N ALA A 315 32.13 16.15 26.51
CA ALA A 315 33.00 15.92 25.39
C ALA A 315 32.27 15.30 24.21
N TRP A 316 32.53 15.81 23.01
CA TRP A 316 32.06 15.28 21.74
C TRP A 316 33.17 14.47 21.06
N THR A 317 32.79 13.31 20.52
CA THR A 317 33.66 12.46 19.71
C THR A 317 32.94 12.08 18.43
N ARG A 318 33.56 12.33 17.28
CA ARG A 318 33.08 11.81 15.99
C ARG A 318 33.41 10.33 15.90
N ILE A 319 32.40 9.52 15.59
CA ILE A 319 32.49 8.06 15.48
C ILE A 319 31.98 7.53 14.15
N SER A 320 31.86 8.37 13.15
CA SER A 320 31.29 8.05 11.82
C SER A 320 31.99 6.86 11.19
N PRO A 321 31.24 5.87 10.67
CA PRO A 321 31.82 4.79 9.86
C PRO A 321 32.56 5.33 8.62
N VAL A 322 31.95 6.31 7.95
CA VAL A 322 32.52 7.11 6.88
C VAL A 322 32.32 8.58 7.27
N PRO A 323 33.39 9.33 7.58
CA PRO A 323 33.23 10.70 8.04
C PRO A 323 32.85 11.66 6.88
N SER A 324 32.12 12.72 7.20
CA SER A 324 31.68 13.75 6.23
C SER A 324 32.82 14.41 5.46
N SER A 325 34.04 14.32 5.96
CA SER A 325 35.26 14.79 5.29
C SER A 325 35.75 13.83 4.20
N SER A 326 35.22 12.60 4.11
CA SER A 326 35.57 11.64 3.06
C SER A 326 34.81 11.97 1.78
N SER A 327 35.42 11.66 0.63
CA SER A 327 34.74 11.63 -0.67
C SER A 327 33.73 10.48 -0.78
N ASP A 328 33.85 9.45 0.06
CA ASP A 328 33.01 8.28 0.05
C ASP A 328 31.71 8.48 0.85
N ASP A 329 31.56 9.60 1.58
CA ASP A 329 30.31 10.03 2.18
C ASP A 329 29.51 10.87 1.17
N TYR A 330 28.44 10.28 0.66
CA TYR A 330 27.50 10.91 -0.29
C TYR A 330 26.05 10.66 0.13
N PHE A 331 25.81 10.27 1.39
CA PHE A 331 24.52 9.71 1.82
C PHE A 331 23.96 10.27 3.14
N GLY A 332 24.76 10.86 4.02
CA GLY A 332 24.34 11.23 5.36
C GLY A 332 23.91 10.03 6.23
N TYR A 333 23.51 10.28 7.47
CA TYR A 333 23.07 9.23 8.42
C TYR A 333 21.72 9.57 9.02
N SER A 334 20.83 8.57 9.11
CA SER A 334 19.47 8.73 9.66
C SER A 334 19.10 7.66 10.70
N GLY A 335 18.89 6.42 10.30
CA GLY A 335 18.56 5.34 11.24
C GLY A 335 19.69 5.10 12.25
N LEU A 336 19.39 5.21 13.54
CA LEU A 336 20.37 5.01 14.63
C LEU A 336 19.70 4.30 15.79
N THR A 337 20.32 3.22 16.25
CA THR A 337 19.86 2.45 17.42
C THR A 337 21.01 1.95 18.26
N ILE A 338 20.74 1.63 19.52
CA ILE A 338 21.66 0.97 20.45
C ILE A 338 21.08 -0.33 20.97
N ASP A 339 21.92 -1.31 21.19
CA ASP A 339 21.53 -2.53 21.91
C ASP A 339 21.45 -2.24 23.41
N ARG A 340 20.23 -2.25 23.95
CA ARG A 340 19.98 -1.96 25.37
C ARG A 340 20.54 -3.04 26.30
N GLN A 341 20.77 -4.26 25.79
CA GLN A 341 21.32 -5.38 26.57
C GLN A 341 22.85 -5.42 26.50
N HIS A 342 23.44 -4.86 25.44
CA HIS A 342 24.88 -4.81 25.22
C HIS A 342 25.31 -3.35 24.99
N PRO A 343 25.49 -2.55 26.06
CA PRO A 343 26.01 -1.19 25.94
C PRO A 343 27.32 -1.19 25.14
N ASN A 344 27.56 -0.23 24.31
CA ASN A 344 28.60 -0.13 23.29
C ASN A 344 28.27 -0.81 21.94
N THR A 345 27.16 -1.54 21.82
CA THR A 345 26.68 -2.03 20.54
C THR A 345 25.69 -1.05 19.96
N LEU A 346 25.95 -0.59 18.75
CA LEU A 346 25.08 0.34 18.03
C LEU A 346 25.06 0.04 16.54
N MET A 347 23.98 0.45 15.89
CA MET A 347 23.84 0.39 14.46
C MET A 347 23.42 1.73 13.89
N VAL A 348 23.85 2.04 12.69
CA VAL A 348 23.43 3.23 11.95
C VAL A 348 23.24 2.89 10.49
N ALA A 349 22.26 3.50 9.86
CA ALA A 349 21.98 3.39 8.45
C ALA A 349 22.33 4.70 7.73
N THR A 350 22.74 4.59 6.48
CA THR A 350 22.81 5.74 5.57
C THR A 350 21.40 6.27 5.32
N GLN A 351 21.24 7.57 5.17
CA GLN A 351 19.93 8.19 4.91
C GLN A 351 19.46 7.84 3.51
N ILE A 352 20.27 8.16 2.51
CA ILE A 352 20.11 7.71 1.15
C ILE A 352 21.36 6.97 0.71
N SER A 353 21.24 5.96 -0.03
CA SER A 353 22.27 5.29 -0.79
C SER A 353 21.55 4.46 -1.83
N TRP A 354 20.89 5.15 -2.75
CA TRP A 354 20.06 4.51 -3.77
C TRP A 354 20.84 3.50 -4.59
N TRP A 355 22.09 3.81 -4.83
CA TRP A 355 22.95 2.97 -5.64
C TRP A 355 24.30 2.69 -4.95
N PRO A 356 24.76 1.43 -4.92
CA PRO A 356 24.05 0.24 -5.40
C PRO A 356 22.96 -0.25 -4.43
N ASP A 357 23.02 0.17 -3.15
CA ASP A 357 22.08 -0.20 -2.09
C ASP A 357 22.34 0.60 -0.82
N ILE A 358 21.37 0.66 0.10
CA ILE A 358 21.55 1.25 1.43
C ILE A 358 22.72 0.55 2.17
N ILE A 359 23.38 1.27 3.08
CA ILE A 359 24.44 0.72 3.90
C ILE A 359 24.00 0.77 5.37
N ILE A 360 23.96 -0.38 6.01
CA ILE A 360 23.76 -0.50 7.46
C ILE A 360 25.12 -0.85 8.07
N PHE A 361 25.51 -0.08 9.10
CA PHE A 361 26.75 -0.28 9.84
C PHE A 361 26.45 -0.78 11.24
N ARG A 362 27.33 -1.65 11.78
CA ARG A 362 27.28 -2.16 13.14
C ARG A 362 28.63 -2.02 13.81
N SER A 363 28.59 -1.56 15.06
CA SER A 363 29.74 -1.46 15.98
C SER A 363 29.40 -2.18 17.28
N THR A 364 30.38 -2.85 17.88
CA THR A 364 30.28 -3.49 19.20
C THR A 364 31.24 -2.89 20.23
N ASP A 365 31.90 -1.78 19.89
CA ASP A 365 32.91 -1.10 20.70
C ASP A 365 32.64 0.39 20.90
N GLY A 366 31.37 0.78 20.85
CA GLY A 366 30.95 2.18 21.08
C GLY A 366 31.27 3.11 19.93
N GLY A 367 31.39 2.59 18.72
CA GLY A 367 31.66 3.35 17.50
C GLY A 367 33.15 3.55 17.23
N ALA A 368 34.05 2.86 17.95
CA ALA A 368 35.48 2.92 17.66
C ALA A 368 35.84 2.21 16.36
N THR A 369 35.20 1.07 16.09
CA THR A 369 35.28 0.35 14.80
C THR A 369 33.90 -0.04 14.30
N TRP A 370 33.80 -0.22 12.97
CA TRP A 370 32.55 -0.54 12.29
C TRP A 370 32.72 -1.67 11.28
N THR A 371 31.70 -2.49 11.17
CA THR A 371 31.45 -3.41 10.06
C THR A 371 30.23 -2.96 9.30
N ARG A 372 30.15 -3.28 8.00
CA ARG A 372 29.03 -2.87 7.16
C ARG A 372 28.30 -4.08 6.56
N ALA A 373 27.03 -3.90 6.21
CA ALA A 373 26.19 -4.97 5.71
C ALA A 373 26.75 -5.63 4.44
N TRP A 374 27.44 -4.85 3.61
CA TRP A 374 28.10 -5.36 2.41
C TRP A 374 29.38 -4.56 2.12
N ASP A 375 30.36 -5.23 1.48
CA ASP A 375 31.64 -4.64 1.09
C ASP A 375 31.95 -4.98 -0.37
N TYR A 376 32.67 -4.11 -1.08
CA TYR A 376 33.29 -4.50 -2.35
C TYR A 376 34.45 -5.46 -2.08
N THR A 377 34.41 -6.62 -2.75
CA THR A 377 35.57 -7.53 -2.81
C THR A 377 36.50 -7.14 -3.94
N SER A 378 35.92 -6.81 -5.09
CA SER A 378 36.58 -6.19 -6.24
C SER A 378 35.46 -5.63 -7.12
N TYR A 379 35.46 -4.31 -7.38
CA TYR A 379 34.42 -3.71 -8.22
C TYR A 379 34.22 -4.48 -9.53
N PRO A 380 32.97 -4.84 -9.90
CA PRO A 380 31.71 -4.47 -9.29
C PRO A 380 31.17 -5.49 -8.26
N ASN A 381 31.93 -6.47 -7.85
CA ASN A 381 31.48 -7.57 -6.99
C ASN A 381 31.42 -7.15 -5.52
N ARG A 382 30.38 -7.58 -4.81
CA ARG A 382 30.15 -7.33 -3.38
C ARG A 382 30.12 -8.64 -2.58
N SER A 383 30.57 -8.57 -1.34
CA SER A 383 30.31 -9.58 -0.31
C SER A 383 29.23 -9.06 0.64
N PHE A 384 28.41 -9.96 1.18
CA PHE A 384 27.25 -9.63 1.99
C PHE A 384 27.35 -10.32 3.36
N ARG A 385 27.03 -9.59 4.44
CA ARG A 385 26.84 -10.14 5.78
C ARG A 385 25.37 -10.55 6.03
N TYR A 386 24.58 -10.62 4.98
CA TYR A 386 23.18 -10.98 5.04
C TYR A 386 22.75 -11.83 3.84
N THR A 387 21.64 -12.50 4.02
CA THR A 387 20.81 -13.07 2.96
C THR A 387 19.41 -12.48 3.03
N MET A 388 18.72 -12.35 1.90
CA MET A 388 17.34 -11.85 1.86
C MET A 388 16.39 -13.02 1.58
N ASP A 389 15.38 -13.20 2.45
CA ASP A 389 14.31 -14.16 2.25
C ASP A 389 12.98 -13.43 2.05
N ILE A 390 12.63 -13.19 0.78
CA ILE A 390 11.42 -12.46 0.40
C ILE A 390 10.25 -13.38 0.01
N ARG A 391 10.25 -14.67 0.38
CA ARG A 391 9.21 -15.62 -0.02
C ARG A 391 7.79 -15.19 0.36
N ASN A 392 7.64 -14.40 1.42
CA ASN A 392 6.35 -13.88 1.87
C ASN A 392 5.88 -12.65 1.08
N SER A 393 6.80 -11.88 0.49
CA SER A 393 6.51 -10.70 -0.33
C SER A 393 7.40 -10.70 -1.58
N PRO A 394 7.20 -11.67 -2.50
CA PRO A 394 8.14 -11.93 -3.59
C PRO A 394 8.23 -10.81 -4.62
N TRP A 395 7.24 -9.92 -4.70
CA TRP A 395 7.27 -8.73 -5.54
C TRP A 395 8.43 -7.76 -5.21
N LEU A 396 9.00 -7.85 -3.99
CA LEU A 396 10.18 -7.07 -3.57
C LEU A 396 11.45 -7.43 -4.35
N SER A 397 11.41 -8.42 -5.23
CA SER A 397 12.41 -8.64 -6.27
C SER A 397 12.38 -7.54 -7.36
N TRP A 398 11.34 -6.72 -7.43
CA TRP A 398 11.11 -5.67 -8.43
C TRP A 398 11.13 -6.17 -9.88
N GLY A 399 11.09 -7.49 -10.09
CA GLY A 399 11.21 -8.10 -11.42
C GLY A 399 12.53 -7.82 -12.12
N GLY A 400 13.46 -7.21 -11.43
CA GLY A 400 14.75 -6.81 -11.96
C GLY A 400 15.77 -7.95 -11.98
N ASN A 401 16.69 -7.88 -12.92
CA ASN A 401 17.91 -8.65 -12.89
C ASN A 401 19.07 -7.65 -13.13
N PRO A 402 19.35 -6.78 -12.14
CA PRO A 402 20.35 -5.75 -12.29
C PRO A 402 21.74 -6.36 -12.48
N GLN A 403 22.59 -5.63 -13.17
CA GLN A 403 24.00 -6.01 -13.27
C GLN A 403 24.76 -5.56 -12.02
N PRO A 404 25.78 -6.32 -11.60
CA PRO A 404 26.62 -5.89 -10.50
C PRO A 404 27.13 -4.45 -10.72
N PRO A 405 27.22 -3.63 -9.66
CA PRO A 405 27.17 -3.99 -8.24
C PRO A 405 25.76 -4.06 -7.64
N GLU A 406 24.70 -3.74 -8.35
CA GLU A 406 23.35 -3.88 -7.83
C GLU A 406 22.96 -5.35 -7.69
N VAL A 407 22.06 -5.63 -6.76
CA VAL A 407 21.43 -6.94 -6.57
C VAL A 407 19.96 -6.74 -6.26
N THR A 408 19.16 -7.76 -6.49
CA THR A 408 17.75 -7.78 -6.09
C THR A 408 17.47 -9.04 -5.27
N PRO A 409 16.67 -8.97 -4.19
CA PRO A 409 16.11 -7.75 -3.59
C PRO A 409 17.18 -6.85 -2.97
N LYS A 410 16.88 -5.55 -2.89
CA LYS A 410 17.73 -4.58 -2.18
C LYS A 410 17.46 -4.60 -0.68
N LEU A 411 18.46 -4.20 0.13
CA LEU A 411 18.23 -3.86 1.54
C LEU A 411 17.21 -2.74 1.71
N GLY A 412 17.15 -1.82 0.75
CA GLY A 412 16.15 -0.79 0.68
C GLY A 412 16.72 0.61 0.40
N TRP A 413 15.93 1.60 0.74
CA TRP A 413 16.24 3.03 0.66
C TRP A 413 15.39 3.79 1.68
N MET A 414 15.76 5.02 2.01
CA MET A 414 15.08 5.85 3.01
C MET A 414 14.98 5.15 4.37
N VAL A 415 16.10 4.62 4.90
CA VAL A 415 16.11 3.93 6.20
C VAL A 415 16.22 4.95 7.33
N GLU A 416 15.09 5.55 7.68
CA GLU A 416 14.99 6.55 8.77
C GLU A 416 14.71 5.89 10.12
N SER A 417 14.14 4.69 10.11
CA SER A 417 13.89 3.89 11.31
C SER A 417 14.70 2.60 11.25
N LEU A 418 15.53 2.41 12.25
CA LEU A 418 16.35 1.22 12.48
C LEU A 418 16.37 0.97 13.99
N GLU A 419 15.86 -0.19 14.42
CA GLU A 419 15.69 -0.46 15.86
C GLU A 419 16.11 -1.89 16.21
N ILE A 420 16.93 -2.05 17.24
CA ILE A 420 17.19 -3.31 17.92
C ILE A 420 16.18 -3.47 19.04
N ASP A 421 15.58 -4.65 19.16
CA ASP A 421 14.61 -4.93 20.23
C ASP A 421 15.28 -4.79 21.60
N PRO A 422 14.75 -3.94 22.50
CA PRO A 422 15.36 -3.72 23.82
C PRO A 422 15.36 -4.97 24.71
N PHE A 423 14.60 -6.00 24.36
CA PHE A 423 14.50 -7.27 25.10
C PHE A 423 15.18 -8.46 24.39
N ASP A 424 15.59 -8.28 23.13
CA ASP A 424 16.23 -9.34 22.34
C ASP A 424 17.25 -8.81 21.34
N SER A 425 18.52 -8.89 21.68
CA SER A 425 19.63 -8.43 20.83
C SER A 425 19.74 -9.15 19.48
N ASN A 426 19.04 -10.29 19.30
CA ASN A 426 18.95 -10.97 18.02
C ASN A 426 17.91 -10.37 17.08
N ARG A 427 16.96 -9.58 17.62
CA ARG A 427 15.87 -9.00 16.84
C ARG A 427 16.15 -7.57 16.46
N MET A 428 16.08 -7.29 15.16
CA MET A 428 16.17 -5.94 14.60
C MET A 428 15.08 -5.76 13.57
N MET A 429 14.52 -4.56 13.50
CA MET A 429 13.58 -4.14 12.44
C MET A 429 14.00 -2.80 11.86
N TYR A 430 13.74 -2.58 10.58
CA TYR A 430 13.93 -1.28 9.95
C TYR A 430 12.88 -1.01 8.88
N GLY A 431 12.45 0.24 8.78
CA GLY A 431 11.52 0.74 7.76
C GLY A 431 12.26 1.22 6.52
N THR A 432 11.66 1.04 5.38
CA THR A 432 12.17 1.49 4.07
C THR A 432 11.06 2.20 3.29
N GLY A 433 11.39 2.72 2.11
CA GLY A 433 10.41 3.25 1.16
C GLY A 433 9.50 2.21 0.49
N ALA A 434 9.70 0.92 0.78
CA ALA A 434 8.91 -0.16 0.18
C ALA A 434 8.20 -1.05 1.21
N THR A 435 8.79 -1.24 2.38
CA THR A 435 8.29 -2.21 3.37
C THR A 435 9.05 -2.10 4.69
N VAL A 436 8.68 -2.92 5.66
CA VAL A 436 9.43 -3.18 6.87
C VAL A 436 10.21 -4.47 6.72
N TYR A 437 11.52 -4.43 6.94
CA TYR A 437 12.37 -5.59 7.04
C TYR A 437 12.78 -5.88 8.48
N GLY A 438 13.16 -7.11 8.77
CA GLY A 438 13.67 -7.50 10.07
C GLY A 438 14.51 -8.77 10.03
N THR A 439 15.16 -9.02 11.15
CA THR A 439 15.89 -10.25 11.43
C THR A 439 15.69 -10.70 12.87
N THR A 440 15.87 -11.99 13.14
CA THR A 440 15.86 -12.58 14.49
C THR A 440 17.16 -13.33 14.79
N ASP A 441 18.21 -13.10 14.01
CA ASP A 441 19.51 -13.77 14.16
C ASP A 441 20.68 -12.76 14.06
N LEU A 442 20.45 -11.51 14.50
CA LEU A 442 21.37 -10.38 14.35
C LEU A 442 22.77 -10.65 14.91
N LEU A 443 22.89 -11.39 16.02
CA LEU A 443 24.17 -11.69 16.65
C LEU A 443 25.08 -12.59 15.81
N LYS A 444 24.55 -13.24 14.76
CA LYS A 444 25.41 -13.93 13.79
C LYS A 444 26.40 -12.98 13.10
N TRP A 445 26.00 -11.72 12.92
CA TRP A 445 26.86 -10.69 12.31
C TRP A 445 28.17 -10.54 13.08
N ASP A 446 28.13 -10.48 14.41
CA ASP A 446 29.28 -10.26 15.28
C ASP A 446 30.28 -11.43 15.23
N ASN A 447 29.82 -12.62 14.88
CA ASN A 447 30.62 -13.83 14.71
C ASN A 447 31.09 -14.08 13.28
N GLY A 448 30.91 -13.08 12.37
CA GLY A 448 31.30 -13.16 10.97
C GLY A 448 30.35 -14.02 10.10
N GLY A 449 29.19 -14.41 10.63
CA GLY A 449 28.14 -15.09 9.90
C GLY A 449 27.25 -14.14 9.12
N GLN A 450 26.40 -14.69 8.25
CA GLN A 450 25.33 -13.95 7.56
C GLN A 450 24.04 -14.01 8.37
N ILE A 451 23.39 -12.85 8.56
CA ILE A 451 22.05 -12.75 9.10
C ILE A 451 21.01 -12.97 8.01
N THR A 452 19.81 -13.40 8.38
CA THR A 452 18.68 -13.55 7.46
C THR A 452 17.73 -12.36 7.62
N ILE A 453 17.63 -11.54 6.59
CA ILE A 453 16.68 -10.41 6.52
C ILE A 453 15.45 -10.85 5.76
N GLN A 454 14.26 -10.52 6.29
CA GLN A 454 12.98 -10.85 5.68
C GLN A 454 11.97 -9.73 5.83
N PRO A 455 10.97 -9.62 4.94
CA PRO A 455 9.84 -8.71 5.13
C PRO A 455 9.07 -9.06 6.39
N THR A 456 8.76 -8.05 7.19
CA THR A 456 7.97 -8.17 8.43
C THR A 456 6.74 -7.26 8.38
N ALA A 457 6.21 -6.99 7.18
CA ALA A 457 5.12 -6.06 6.95
C ALA A 457 3.73 -6.73 6.90
N LYS A 458 3.61 -8.02 7.23
CA LYS A 458 2.31 -8.71 7.18
C LYS A 458 1.23 -7.92 7.93
N GLY A 459 0.16 -7.53 7.23
CA GLY A 459 -0.94 -6.72 7.75
C GLY A 459 -0.70 -5.21 7.79
N LEU A 460 0.49 -4.75 7.39
CA LEU A 460 0.79 -3.34 7.17
C LEU A 460 0.66 -3.05 5.68
N GLU A 461 -0.18 -2.09 5.33
CA GLU A 461 -0.42 -1.63 3.97
C GLU A 461 -0.12 -0.13 3.90
N GLU A 462 0.54 0.29 2.81
CA GLU A 462 1.02 1.66 2.63
C GLU A 462 0.86 2.14 1.19
N THR A 463 0.00 1.51 0.39
CA THR A 463 -0.15 1.87 -1.01
C THR A 463 -1.18 2.97 -1.23
N ALA A 464 -0.85 3.94 -2.09
CA ALA A 464 -1.79 4.86 -2.70
C ALA A 464 -2.47 4.18 -3.90
N VAL A 465 -3.76 3.90 -3.80
CA VAL A 465 -4.53 3.21 -4.84
C VAL A 465 -5.15 4.24 -5.78
N LEU A 466 -4.70 4.24 -7.03
CA LEU A 466 -5.09 5.24 -8.03
C LEU A 466 -6.25 4.75 -8.91
N ASP A 467 -6.30 3.43 -9.20
CA ASP A 467 -7.38 2.84 -9.99
C ASP A 467 -7.55 1.34 -9.69
N LEU A 468 -8.76 0.82 -9.88
CA LEU A 468 -9.12 -0.58 -9.66
C LEU A 468 -10.09 -1.06 -10.75
N ILE A 469 -9.78 -2.19 -11.37
CA ILE A 469 -10.71 -2.88 -12.26
C ILE A 469 -10.95 -4.32 -11.81
N SER A 470 -12.20 -4.76 -11.93
CA SER A 470 -12.62 -6.15 -11.68
C SER A 470 -13.26 -6.71 -12.95
N PRO A 471 -12.47 -7.34 -13.85
CA PRO A 471 -12.99 -7.87 -15.10
C PRO A 471 -13.96 -9.03 -14.88
N PRO A 472 -14.97 -9.23 -15.77
CA PRO A 472 -15.96 -10.30 -15.61
C PRO A 472 -15.39 -11.71 -15.81
N ALA A 473 -14.16 -11.82 -16.31
CA ALA A 473 -13.43 -13.08 -16.48
C ALA A 473 -11.93 -12.87 -16.22
N GLY A 474 -11.26 -13.93 -15.78
CA GLY A 474 -9.84 -13.89 -15.45
C GLY A 474 -9.62 -13.76 -13.94
N VAL A 475 -8.85 -12.75 -13.51
CA VAL A 475 -8.60 -12.53 -12.08
C VAL A 475 -9.66 -11.62 -11.46
N PRO A 476 -9.91 -11.76 -10.15
CA PRO A 476 -10.93 -10.94 -9.49
C PRO A 476 -10.60 -9.45 -9.45
N LEU A 477 -9.31 -9.08 -9.49
CA LEU A 477 -8.91 -7.70 -9.32
C LEU A 477 -7.58 -7.39 -10.02
N ILE A 478 -7.48 -6.21 -10.61
CA ILE A 478 -6.24 -5.60 -11.10
C ILE A 478 -6.16 -4.19 -10.51
N SER A 479 -5.01 -3.83 -9.96
CA SER A 479 -4.82 -2.54 -9.28
C SER A 479 -3.78 -1.66 -9.95
N ALA A 480 -4.04 -0.35 -9.97
CA ALA A 480 -3.10 0.70 -10.29
C ALA A 480 -2.69 1.42 -9.01
N LEU A 481 -1.40 1.53 -8.79
CA LEU A 481 -0.84 2.04 -7.54
C LEU A 481 0.20 3.13 -7.81
N GLY A 482 0.31 4.05 -6.87
CA GLY A 482 1.46 4.95 -6.77
C GLY A 482 2.72 4.19 -6.38
N ASP A 483 3.88 4.69 -6.76
CA ASP A 483 5.24 4.27 -6.40
C ASP A 483 5.67 2.86 -6.85
N ILE A 484 4.75 1.90 -6.92
CA ILE A 484 5.04 0.51 -7.26
C ILE A 484 4.24 -0.02 -8.46
N GLY A 485 3.61 0.87 -9.21
CA GLY A 485 2.91 0.58 -10.47
C GLY A 485 1.62 -0.22 -10.34
N GLY A 486 1.60 -1.38 -9.73
CA GLY A 486 0.38 -2.14 -9.52
C GLY A 486 0.50 -3.65 -9.74
N PHE A 487 -0.61 -4.35 -9.51
CA PHE A 487 -0.64 -5.81 -9.46
C PHE A 487 -1.86 -6.42 -10.14
N ARG A 488 -1.63 -7.64 -10.62
CA ARG A 488 -2.68 -8.58 -10.97
C ARG A 488 -2.93 -9.51 -9.78
N HIS A 489 -4.09 -9.39 -9.13
CA HIS A 489 -4.45 -10.18 -7.94
C HIS A 489 -5.18 -11.46 -8.36
N ALA A 490 -4.46 -12.57 -8.44
CA ALA A 490 -5.06 -13.89 -8.69
C ALA A 490 -5.79 -14.44 -7.45
N SER A 491 -5.45 -13.93 -6.28
CA SER A 491 -6.08 -14.23 -4.98
C SER A 491 -6.25 -12.93 -4.20
N LEU A 492 -7.34 -12.81 -3.45
CA LEU A 492 -7.61 -11.67 -2.58
C LEU A 492 -7.07 -11.86 -1.16
N SER A 493 -6.35 -12.96 -0.91
CA SER A 493 -5.82 -13.32 0.41
C SER A 493 -4.33 -13.63 0.43
N THR A 494 -3.66 -13.53 -0.71
CA THR A 494 -2.22 -13.77 -0.83
C THR A 494 -1.53 -12.59 -1.49
N VAL A 495 -0.33 -12.28 -1.02
CA VAL A 495 0.53 -11.25 -1.61
C VAL A 495 0.84 -11.62 -3.08
N PRO A 496 0.74 -10.67 -4.03
CA PRO A 496 1.09 -10.92 -5.42
C PRO A 496 2.57 -11.29 -5.59
N SER A 497 2.87 -12.12 -6.57
CA SER A 497 4.25 -12.56 -6.81
C SER A 497 5.11 -11.51 -7.50
N MET A 498 4.50 -10.59 -8.25
CA MET A 498 5.20 -9.63 -9.09
C MET A 498 4.32 -8.41 -9.35
N MET A 499 4.95 -7.24 -9.37
CA MET A 499 4.36 -6.01 -9.87
C MET A 499 4.36 -5.97 -11.41
N PHE A 500 3.63 -5.05 -12.02
CA PHE A 500 3.62 -4.91 -13.47
C PHE A 500 5.01 -4.60 -14.03
N GLN A 501 5.31 -5.24 -15.14
CA GLN A 501 6.56 -5.07 -15.89
C GLN A 501 6.27 -4.59 -17.32
N GLN A 502 7.26 -4.09 -18.03
CA GLN A 502 7.28 -3.80 -19.49
C GLN A 502 6.16 -2.85 -19.97
N PRO A 503 6.20 -1.56 -19.63
CA PRO A 503 7.20 -0.89 -18.80
C PRO A 503 6.87 -1.02 -17.31
N ASN A 504 7.87 -0.79 -16.49
CA ASN A 504 7.69 -0.66 -15.05
C ASN A 504 7.34 0.81 -14.73
N PHE A 505 6.05 1.11 -14.57
CA PHE A 505 5.62 2.45 -14.17
C PHE A 505 5.95 2.68 -12.69
N THR A 506 6.46 3.86 -12.36
CA THR A 506 6.54 4.30 -10.98
C THR A 506 5.14 4.45 -10.39
N SER A 507 4.21 4.99 -11.17
CA SER A 507 2.79 5.06 -10.80
C SER A 507 1.95 4.70 -12.01
N THR A 508 1.04 3.74 -11.89
CA THR A 508 -0.01 3.51 -12.88
C THR A 508 -1.18 4.43 -12.55
N THR A 509 -1.54 5.32 -13.47
CA THR A 509 -2.54 6.37 -13.23
C THR A 509 -3.94 5.98 -13.65
N SER A 510 -4.08 5.01 -14.55
CA SER A 510 -5.37 4.54 -15.04
C SER A 510 -5.28 3.13 -15.62
N LEU A 511 -6.36 2.37 -15.45
CA LEU A 511 -6.59 1.03 -15.98
C LEU A 511 -7.92 1.00 -16.72
N ASP A 512 -7.99 0.23 -17.81
CA ASP A 512 -9.27 -0.17 -18.38
C ASP A 512 -9.15 -1.53 -19.09
N TYR A 513 -10.29 -2.17 -19.33
CA TYR A 513 -10.38 -3.45 -20.01
C TYR A 513 -11.54 -3.46 -21.01
N ALA A 514 -11.43 -4.31 -22.03
CA ALA A 514 -12.50 -4.50 -22.98
C ALA A 514 -13.61 -5.39 -22.40
N GLU A 515 -14.81 -4.87 -22.20
CA GLU A 515 -15.94 -5.58 -21.56
C GLU A 515 -16.29 -6.90 -22.25
N GLY A 516 -16.30 -6.92 -23.58
CA GLY A 516 -16.56 -8.10 -24.42
C GLY A 516 -15.34 -9.01 -24.62
N ASN A 517 -14.15 -8.57 -24.23
CA ASN A 517 -12.92 -9.34 -24.31
C ASN A 517 -11.97 -9.01 -23.14
N PRO A 518 -12.28 -9.45 -21.91
CA PRO A 518 -11.55 -9.07 -20.70
C PRO A 518 -10.07 -9.49 -20.66
N SER A 519 -9.60 -10.26 -21.62
CA SER A 519 -8.17 -10.52 -21.78
C SER A 519 -7.41 -9.30 -22.30
N VAL A 520 -8.09 -8.35 -22.97
CA VAL A 520 -7.50 -7.08 -23.41
C VAL A 520 -7.63 -6.07 -22.30
N VAL A 521 -6.47 -5.67 -21.76
CA VAL A 521 -6.34 -4.66 -20.69
C VAL A 521 -5.36 -3.60 -21.16
N VAL A 522 -5.61 -2.36 -20.81
CA VAL A 522 -4.73 -1.22 -21.06
C VAL A 522 -4.43 -0.50 -19.75
N ARG A 523 -3.23 0.01 -19.62
CA ARG A 523 -2.83 0.88 -18.49
C ARG A 523 -2.01 2.06 -18.98
N SER A 524 -2.15 3.18 -18.29
CA SER A 524 -1.27 4.33 -18.46
C SER A 524 -0.60 4.67 -17.13
N GLY A 525 0.57 5.30 -17.18
CA GLY A 525 1.31 5.60 -15.95
C GLY A 525 2.53 6.47 -16.18
N ASN A 526 3.21 6.82 -15.09
CA ASN A 526 4.39 7.66 -15.08
C ASN A 526 5.65 6.79 -15.14
N VAL A 527 6.59 7.16 -15.98
CA VAL A 527 7.87 6.47 -16.15
C VAL A 527 8.85 7.37 -16.85
N ASP A 528 10.14 7.25 -16.54
CA ASP A 528 11.19 7.92 -17.27
C ASP A 528 11.77 7.03 -18.37
N GLY A 529 11.92 7.58 -19.57
CA GLY A 529 12.62 6.93 -20.68
C GLY A 529 11.90 5.74 -21.34
N ALA A 530 10.59 5.58 -21.08
CA ALA A 530 9.73 4.58 -21.73
C ALA A 530 8.36 5.18 -22.08
N ALA A 531 7.56 4.48 -22.87
CA ALA A 531 6.20 4.93 -23.19
C ALA A 531 5.27 4.87 -21.97
N HIS A 532 4.43 5.88 -21.80
CA HIS A 532 3.49 6.04 -20.67
C HIS A 532 2.19 5.22 -20.82
N VAL A 533 2.11 4.33 -21.81
CA VAL A 533 0.95 3.46 -22.06
C VAL A 533 1.41 2.04 -22.37
N ALA A 534 0.69 1.06 -21.84
CA ALA A 534 0.97 -0.35 -22.08
C ALA A 534 -0.30 -1.18 -22.18
N PHE A 535 -0.20 -2.29 -22.88
CA PHE A 535 -1.31 -3.18 -23.23
C PHE A 535 -1.01 -4.60 -22.76
N SER A 536 -2.08 -5.34 -22.46
CA SER A 536 -2.07 -6.77 -22.21
C SER A 536 -3.15 -7.45 -23.05
N THR A 537 -2.88 -8.67 -23.49
CA THR A 537 -3.85 -9.53 -24.20
C THR A 537 -4.16 -10.82 -23.45
N ASP A 538 -3.69 -10.93 -22.22
CA ASP A 538 -3.87 -12.09 -21.35
C ASP A 538 -4.41 -11.74 -19.95
N GLY A 539 -5.17 -10.63 -19.86
CA GLY A 539 -5.80 -10.19 -18.60
C GLY A 539 -4.80 -9.66 -17.57
N GLY A 540 -3.80 -8.92 -18.02
CA GLY A 540 -2.79 -8.29 -17.18
C GLY A 540 -1.67 -9.21 -16.71
N GLY A 541 -1.54 -10.40 -17.29
CA GLY A 541 -0.46 -11.34 -16.98
C GLY A 541 0.89 -10.89 -17.54
N ASN A 542 0.87 -10.47 -18.79
CA ASN A 542 2.04 -9.90 -19.49
C ASN A 542 1.66 -8.56 -20.13
N TRP A 543 2.63 -7.67 -20.21
CA TRP A 543 2.44 -6.33 -20.74
C TRP A 543 3.46 -6.01 -21.83
N PHE A 544 3.08 -5.12 -22.73
CA PHE A 544 3.97 -4.53 -23.73
C PHE A 544 3.67 -3.05 -23.91
N ALA A 545 4.70 -2.27 -24.12
CA ALA A 545 4.58 -0.82 -24.30
C ALA A 545 3.92 -0.50 -25.67
N GLY A 546 3.07 0.54 -25.67
CA GLY A 546 2.65 1.19 -26.89
C GLY A 546 3.69 2.19 -27.42
N SER A 547 3.43 2.79 -28.60
CA SER A 547 4.07 4.05 -28.96
C SER A 547 3.36 5.21 -28.26
N GLU A 548 3.90 6.43 -28.33
CA GLU A 548 3.22 7.60 -27.80
C GLU A 548 3.32 8.81 -28.75
N PRO A 549 2.33 9.72 -28.70
CA PRO A 549 2.41 10.99 -29.42
C PRO A 549 3.44 11.93 -28.78
N GLY A 550 3.89 12.92 -29.54
CA GLY A 550 4.83 13.91 -29.00
C GLY A 550 4.19 14.79 -27.92
N GLY A 551 5.00 15.16 -26.91
CA GLY A 551 4.62 16.08 -25.83
C GLY A 551 4.00 15.41 -24.60
N VAL A 552 3.92 14.07 -24.55
CA VAL A 552 3.47 13.33 -23.39
C VAL A 552 4.46 13.53 -22.23
N THR A 553 3.93 13.82 -21.04
CA THR A 553 4.71 14.03 -19.81
C THR A 553 4.24 13.15 -18.64
N GLY A 554 3.22 12.30 -18.89
CA GLY A 554 2.70 11.38 -17.87
C GLY A 554 1.49 10.60 -18.34
N GLY A 555 1.06 9.63 -17.57
CA GLY A 555 0.07 8.63 -17.93
C GLY A 555 -1.33 9.16 -18.26
N GLY A 556 -1.89 10.06 -17.46
CA GLY A 556 -3.26 10.53 -17.63
C GLY A 556 -4.29 9.40 -17.48
N THR A 557 -5.35 9.39 -18.33
CA THR A 557 -6.42 8.39 -18.31
C THR A 557 -6.56 7.67 -19.65
N VAL A 558 -6.96 6.39 -19.63
CA VAL A 558 -7.06 5.53 -20.80
C VAL A 558 -8.36 4.75 -20.83
N ALA A 559 -8.91 4.50 -22.01
CA ALA A 559 -10.15 3.75 -22.22
C ALA A 559 -9.99 2.72 -23.33
N ALA A 560 -10.48 1.48 -23.12
CA ALA A 560 -10.48 0.39 -24.09
C ALA A 560 -11.90 0.17 -24.63
N ALA A 561 -12.07 0.13 -25.95
CA ALA A 561 -13.33 -0.21 -26.58
C ALA A 561 -13.88 -1.54 -26.06
N ALA A 562 -15.21 -1.70 -26.01
CA ALA A 562 -15.86 -2.90 -25.49
C ALA A 562 -15.36 -4.22 -26.12
N ASP A 563 -14.93 -4.23 -27.37
CA ASP A 563 -14.38 -5.38 -28.07
C ASP A 563 -12.83 -5.46 -28.08
N GLY A 564 -12.14 -4.47 -27.49
CA GLY A 564 -10.70 -4.36 -27.48
C GLY A 564 -10.05 -3.90 -28.79
N SER A 565 -10.84 -3.47 -29.78
CA SER A 565 -10.34 -3.07 -31.11
C SER A 565 -9.72 -1.68 -31.15
N ARG A 566 -10.02 -0.83 -30.17
CA ARG A 566 -9.65 0.60 -30.13
C ARG A 566 -9.36 1.06 -28.72
N PHE A 567 -8.60 2.15 -28.63
CA PHE A 567 -8.22 2.76 -27.38
C PHE A 567 -8.28 4.28 -27.52
N VAL A 568 -8.72 4.95 -26.45
CA VAL A 568 -8.63 6.40 -26.31
C VAL A 568 -7.75 6.70 -25.13
N TRP A 569 -6.83 7.61 -25.29
CA TRP A 569 -5.87 8.00 -24.27
C TRP A 569 -5.81 9.51 -24.13
N SER A 570 -5.98 10.00 -22.91
CA SER A 570 -5.81 11.39 -22.50
C SER A 570 -4.55 11.51 -21.66
N PRO A 571 -3.34 11.58 -22.27
CA PRO A 571 -2.10 11.68 -21.52
C PRO A 571 -1.93 13.06 -20.87
N ALA A 572 -1.08 13.15 -19.85
CA ALA A 572 -0.62 14.44 -19.38
C ALA A 572 0.31 15.08 -20.42
N GLY A 573 0.22 16.39 -20.57
CA GLY A 573 1.06 17.19 -21.45
C GLY A 573 0.66 17.22 -22.93
N ALA A 574 -0.24 16.35 -23.38
CA ALA A 574 -0.66 16.28 -24.78
C ALA A 574 -2.18 16.24 -24.95
N ALA A 575 -2.68 16.39 -26.18
CA ALA A 575 -4.09 16.26 -26.50
C ALA A 575 -4.60 14.83 -26.29
N VAL A 576 -5.92 14.66 -26.24
CA VAL A 576 -6.56 13.33 -26.28
C VAL A 576 -6.30 12.70 -27.65
N HIS A 577 -5.98 11.44 -27.68
CA HIS A 577 -5.67 10.65 -28.86
C HIS A 577 -6.46 9.35 -28.89
N TYR A 578 -6.71 8.83 -30.09
CA TYR A 578 -7.26 7.49 -30.30
C TYR A 578 -6.30 6.62 -31.12
N SER A 579 -6.40 5.30 -30.93
CA SER A 579 -5.57 4.31 -31.62
C SER A 579 -6.37 3.07 -31.97
N VAL A 580 -5.92 2.39 -33.03
CA VAL A 580 -6.27 1.00 -33.37
C VAL A 580 -4.99 0.17 -33.31
N GLY A 581 -5.06 -1.13 -32.95
CA GLY A 581 -3.88 -1.99 -32.96
C GLY A 581 -2.91 -1.75 -31.79
N PHE A 582 -3.44 -1.60 -30.60
CA PHE A 582 -2.66 -1.55 -29.35
C PHE A 582 -1.62 -0.43 -29.31
N GLY A 583 -2.03 0.78 -29.67
CA GLY A 583 -1.15 1.94 -29.56
C GLY A 583 0.07 1.91 -30.50
N SER A 584 0.05 1.14 -31.59
CA SER A 584 1.11 1.16 -32.60
C SER A 584 1.23 2.52 -33.32
N SER A 585 0.11 3.28 -33.34
CA SER A 585 0.05 4.67 -33.76
C SER A 585 -1.13 5.37 -33.10
N TRP A 586 -1.00 6.68 -32.91
CA TRP A 586 -2.01 7.53 -32.29
C TRP A 586 -2.38 8.69 -33.22
N ALA A 587 -3.66 8.96 -33.32
CA ALA A 587 -4.20 10.14 -34.01
C ALA A 587 -4.91 11.05 -33.00
N PRO A 588 -4.80 12.39 -33.14
CA PRO A 588 -5.45 13.31 -32.20
C PRO A 588 -6.97 13.24 -32.35
N SER A 589 -7.66 13.25 -31.21
CA SER A 589 -9.12 13.37 -31.14
C SER A 589 -9.53 14.84 -31.27
N ALA A 590 -10.60 15.12 -32.02
CA ALA A 590 -11.13 16.46 -32.19
C ALA A 590 -12.33 16.70 -31.27
N GLY A 591 -12.56 17.94 -30.85
CA GLY A 591 -13.77 18.36 -30.10
C GLY A 591 -13.77 18.00 -28.62
N ILE A 592 -12.65 17.58 -28.04
CA ILE A 592 -12.49 17.27 -26.61
C ILE A 592 -11.31 18.04 -26.04
N PRO A 593 -11.40 18.63 -24.84
CA PRO A 593 -10.30 19.34 -24.20
C PRO A 593 -9.12 18.44 -23.79
N VAL A 594 -7.94 19.03 -23.72
CA VAL A 594 -6.74 18.39 -23.12
C VAL A 594 -7.02 18.10 -21.65
N GLY A 595 -6.56 16.93 -21.17
CA GLY A 595 -6.72 16.54 -19.78
C GLY A 595 -8.14 16.05 -19.42
N ALA A 596 -9.00 15.79 -20.41
CA ALA A 596 -10.29 15.16 -20.17
C ALA A 596 -10.10 13.77 -19.59
N VAL A 597 -10.88 13.38 -18.58
CA VAL A 597 -11.04 12.00 -18.15
C VAL A 597 -11.76 11.24 -19.25
N VAL A 598 -11.22 10.11 -19.71
CA VAL A 598 -11.82 9.33 -20.80
C VAL A 598 -12.34 7.98 -20.30
N GLU A 599 -13.46 7.53 -20.90
CA GLU A 599 -14.15 6.28 -20.57
C GLU A 599 -14.72 5.65 -21.83
N SER A 600 -14.87 4.32 -21.89
CA SER A 600 -15.48 3.61 -23.00
C SER A 600 -16.94 3.24 -22.72
N ASP A 601 -17.77 3.19 -23.75
CA ASP A 601 -19.08 2.52 -23.64
C ASP A 601 -18.84 1.01 -23.49
N ARG A 602 -19.50 0.38 -22.53
CA ARG A 602 -19.27 -1.03 -22.22
C ARG A 602 -19.98 -2.00 -23.19
N VAL A 603 -20.70 -1.48 -24.20
CA VAL A 603 -21.47 -2.25 -25.19
C VAL A 603 -21.10 -1.89 -26.62
N ASP A 604 -21.03 -0.59 -26.94
CA ASP A 604 -20.76 -0.12 -28.30
C ASP A 604 -19.24 0.18 -28.46
N PRO A 605 -18.48 -0.63 -29.23
CA PRO A 605 -17.04 -0.47 -29.37
C PRO A 605 -16.61 0.81 -30.11
N LYS A 606 -17.55 1.56 -30.70
CA LYS A 606 -17.27 2.83 -31.37
C LYS A 606 -17.55 4.03 -30.49
N LYS A 607 -18.14 3.81 -29.33
CA LYS A 607 -18.56 4.90 -28.45
C LYS A 607 -17.60 5.09 -27.30
N PHE A 608 -17.19 6.34 -27.11
CA PHE A 608 -16.35 6.79 -25.99
C PHE A 608 -16.93 8.04 -25.36
N TYR A 609 -16.57 8.27 -24.14
CA TYR A 609 -16.97 9.43 -23.36
C TYR A 609 -15.75 10.18 -22.87
N GLY A 610 -15.92 11.46 -22.57
CA GLY A 610 -14.96 12.31 -21.92
C GLY A 610 -15.63 13.19 -20.89
N LEU A 611 -14.92 13.59 -19.87
CA LEU A 611 -15.34 14.58 -18.88
C LEU A 611 -14.26 15.64 -18.74
N ALA A 612 -14.62 16.88 -18.99
CA ALA A 612 -13.73 18.02 -18.78
C ALA A 612 -14.52 19.28 -18.50
N ASN A 613 -14.07 20.11 -17.55
CA ASN A 613 -14.74 21.36 -17.17
C ASN A 613 -16.25 21.17 -16.97
N ASP A 614 -16.61 20.17 -16.15
CA ASP A 614 -18.00 19.81 -15.81
C ASP A 614 -18.88 19.41 -16.99
N THR A 615 -18.30 19.18 -18.17
CA THR A 615 -19.00 18.87 -19.41
C THR A 615 -18.72 17.43 -19.85
N VAL A 616 -19.77 16.69 -20.18
CA VAL A 616 -19.68 15.38 -20.83
C VAL A 616 -19.43 15.54 -22.32
N TYR A 617 -18.51 14.79 -22.85
CA TYR A 617 -18.22 14.69 -24.28
C TYR A 617 -18.49 13.27 -24.78
N THR A 618 -19.04 13.12 -25.96
CA THR A 618 -19.37 11.80 -26.53
C THR A 618 -18.82 11.67 -27.93
N SER A 619 -18.14 10.55 -28.19
CA SER A 619 -17.73 10.07 -29.49
C SER A 619 -18.58 8.88 -29.91
N THR A 620 -18.88 8.75 -31.22
CA THR A 620 -19.56 7.60 -31.85
C THR A 620 -18.77 7.02 -33.04
N ASP A 621 -17.58 7.51 -33.26
CA ASP A 621 -16.69 7.15 -34.38
C ASP A 621 -15.37 6.52 -33.92
N GLY A 622 -15.33 6.02 -32.70
CA GLY A 622 -14.16 5.34 -32.15
C GLY A 622 -13.09 6.26 -31.55
N GLY A 623 -13.53 7.40 -31.04
CA GLY A 623 -12.66 8.37 -30.37
C GLY A 623 -12.07 9.43 -31.31
N ALA A 624 -12.42 9.42 -32.59
CA ALA A 624 -11.87 10.38 -33.53
C ALA A 624 -12.43 11.80 -33.33
N THR A 625 -13.76 11.90 -33.10
CA THR A 625 -14.41 13.17 -32.84
C THR A 625 -15.33 13.08 -31.63
N PHE A 626 -15.38 14.15 -30.84
CA PHE A 626 -16.24 14.26 -29.67
C PHE A 626 -17.16 15.47 -29.80
N THR A 627 -18.38 15.31 -29.28
CA THR A 627 -19.38 16.37 -29.21
C THR A 627 -19.75 16.62 -27.77
N ALA A 628 -19.79 17.89 -27.35
CA ALA A 628 -20.19 18.30 -26.01
C ALA A 628 -21.68 17.97 -25.77
N GLY A 629 -21.97 17.47 -24.57
CA GLY A 629 -23.30 17.12 -24.08
C GLY A 629 -23.68 17.93 -22.85
N ALA A 630 -24.26 17.29 -21.84
CA ALA A 630 -24.69 17.89 -20.59
C ALA A 630 -23.54 18.36 -19.71
N THR A 631 -23.88 19.33 -18.84
CA THR A 631 -22.97 19.84 -17.80
C THR A 631 -23.51 19.49 -16.39
N ALA A 632 -22.63 19.13 -15.48
CA ALA A 632 -22.90 18.93 -14.07
C ALA A 632 -21.61 19.12 -13.27
N ASP A 633 -21.71 19.55 -12.03
CA ASP A 633 -20.56 19.72 -11.13
C ASP A 633 -20.06 18.33 -10.66
N VAL A 634 -19.22 17.71 -11.50
CA VAL A 634 -18.74 16.34 -11.33
C VAL A 634 -17.28 16.20 -11.74
N SER A 635 -16.59 15.25 -11.11
CA SER A 635 -15.17 14.97 -11.36
C SER A 635 -14.90 13.59 -11.93
N LYS A 636 -15.84 12.65 -11.81
CA LYS A 636 -15.72 11.28 -12.33
C LYS A 636 -16.95 10.93 -13.18
N LEU A 637 -16.72 10.07 -14.17
CA LEU A 637 -17.74 9.54 -15.08
C LEU A 637 -17.45 8.06 -15.33
N HIS A 638 -18.49 7.21 -15.23
CA HIS A 638 -18.37 5.78 -15.51
C HIS A 638 -19.53 5.27 -16.35
N ALA A 639 -19.20 4.46 -17.36
CA ALA A 639 -20.16 3.78 -18.21
C ALA A 639 -20.62 2.47 -17.56
N VAL A 640 -21.92 2.20 -17.64
CA VAL A 640 -22.54 1.05 -16.97
C VAL A 640 -22.30 -0.24 -17.77
N PRO A 641 -21.72 -1.30 -17.16
CA PRO A 641 -21.59 -2.61 -17.79
C PRO A 641 -22.95 -3.12 -18.31
N SER A 642 -22.96 -3.72 -19.50
CA SER A 642 -24.14 -4.28 -20.18
C SER A 642 -25.26 -3.28 -20.54
N ARG A 643 -25.03 -1.96 -20.45
CA ARG A 643 -26.02 -0.90 -20.73
C ARG A 643 -25.42 0.20 -21.62
N GLY A 644 -25.50 0.05 -22.94
CA GLY A 644 -25.00 1.06 -23.87
C GLY A 644 -25.66 2.43 -23.66
N GLY A 645 -24.88 3.49 -23.57
CA GLY A 645 -25.33 4.87 -23.37
C GLY A 645 -25.72 5.24 -21.95
N HIS A 646 -25.63 4.32 -20.97
CA HIS A 646 -25.88 4.63 -19.57
C HIS A 646 -24.60 5.06 -18.88
N LEU A 647 -24.66 6.21 -18.20
CA LEU A 647 -23.54 6.80 -17.47
C LEU A 647 -23.96 7.17 -16.05
N TRP A 648 -23.01 7.03 -15.14
CA TRP A 648 -23.06 7.65 -13.81
C TRP A 648 -21.94 8.67 -13.70
N LEU A 649 -22.27 9.83 -13.10
CA LEU A 649 -21.35 10.92 -12.87
C LEU A 649 -21.42 11.32 -11.41
N VAL A 650 -20.28 11.64 -10.82
CA VAL A 650 -20.17 11.94 -9.40
C VAL A 650 -19.14 13.04 -9.15
N GLY A 651 -19.42 13.90 -8.19
CA GLY A 651 -18.53 14.99 -7.80
C GLY A 651 -19.08 15.83 -6.64
N GLU A 652 -18.62 17.06 -6.53
CA GLU A 652 -19.02 17.98 -5.48
C GLU A 652 -20.51 18.35 -5.58
N GLY A 653 -21.06 18.41 -6.80
CA GLY A 653 -22.49 18.66 -7.03
C GLY A 653 -23.41 17.49 -6.75
N GLY A 654 -22.89 16.32 -6.34
CA GLY A 654 -23.67 15.14 -6.01
C GLY A 654 -23.48 13.98 -6.99
N LEU A 655 -24.54 13.21 -7.18
CA LEU A 655 -24.59 12.04 -8.06
C LEU A 655 -25.59 12.30 -9.19
N PHE A 656 -25.20 12.00 -10.43
CA PHE A 656 -26.02 12.18 -11.61
C PHE A 656 -26.04 10.93 -12.48
N ARG A 657 -27.12 10.77 -13.26
CA ARG A 657 -27.30 9.66 -14.19
C ARG A 657 -27.68 10.17 -15.59
N SER A 658 -27.14 9.53 -16.61
CA SER A 658 -27.59 9.66 -18.02
C SER A 658 -27.99 8.31 -18.57
N THR A 659 -28.96 8.29 -19.51
CA THR A 659 -29.36 7.10 -20.28
C THR A 659 -29.30 7.35 -21.79
N ASP A 660 -28.79 8.48 -22.19
CA ASP A 660 -28.75 8.96 -23.57
C ASP A 660 -27.33 9.37 -24.03
N SER A 661 -26.31 8.70 -23.48
CA SER A 661 -24.90 8.93 -23.77
C SER A 661 -24.40 10.31 -23.35
N GLY A 662 -24.87 10.82 -22.21
CA GLY A 662 -24.41 12.11 -21.67
C GLY A 662 -25.00 13.34 -22.34
N ARG A 663 -26.00 13.20 -23.19
CA ARG A 663 -26.72 14.37 -23.75
C ARG A 663 -27.55 15.10 -22.71
N THR A 664 -28.17 14.33 -21.82
CA THR A 664 -28.87 14.86 -20.64
C THR A 664 -28.42 14.10 -19.40
N VAL A 665 -28.45 14.77 -18.25
CA VAL A 665 -28.16 14.19 -16.93
C VAL A 665 -29.28 14.52 -15.95
N THR A 666 -29.57 13.59 -15.07
CA THR A 666 -30.57 13.74 -14.02
C THR A 666 -29.89 13.56 -12.66
N ALA A 667 -30.04 14.52 -11.77
CA ALA A 667 -29.52 14.44 -10.40
C ALA A 667 -30.28 13.37 -9.60
N VAL A 668 -29.54 12.65 -8.76
CA VAL A 668 -30.06 11.68 -7.80
C VAL A 668 -30.35 12.41 -6.49
N GLY A 669 -31.60 12.41 -6.05
CA GLY A 669 -32.00 13.09 -4.82
C GLY A 669 -31.38 12.46 -3.57
N GLY A 670 -31.06 13.30 -2.57
CA GLY A 670 -30.53 12.87 -1.28
C GLY A 670 -29.01 12.67 -1.23
N VAL A 671 -28.30 12.78 -2.35
CA VAL A 671 -26.82 12.76 -2.40
C VAL A 671 -26.31 14.19 -2.53
N THR A 672 -25.52 14.64 -1.57
CA THR A 672 -25.01 16.04 -1.55
C THR A 672 -23.65 16.20 -2.21
N SER A 673 -22.81 15.17 -2.16
CA SER A 673 -21.53 15.08 -2.86
C SER A 673 -21.11 13.62 -3.01
N GLY A 674 -20.10 13.35 -3.83
CA GLY A 674 -19.53 12.03 -3.94
C GLY A 674 -18.12 12.06 -4.54
N VAL A 675 -17.39 10.97 -4.32
CA VAL A 675 -15.99 10.82 -4.73
C VAL A 675 -15.88 9.97 -5.98
N ASN A 676 -16.49 8.78 -5.96
CA ASN A 676 -16.42 7.83 -7.07
C ASN A 676 -17.56 6.81 -7.00
N ILE A 677 -17.81 6.11 -8.11
CA ILE A 677 -18.85 5.07 -8.24
C ILE A 677 -18.33 3.92 -9.09
N GLY A 678 -18.70 2.68 -8.73
CA GLY A 678 -18.37 1.46 -9.45
C GLY A 678 -19.56 0.50 -9.50
N PHE A 679 -19.41 -0.59 -10.27
CA PHE A 679 -20.47 -1.53 -10.59
C PHE A 679 -20.08 -2.94 -10.22
N GLY A 680 -21.03 -3.73 -9.74
CA GLY A 680 -20.83 -5.13 -9.43
C GLY A 680 -22.00 -6.02 -9.91
N LYS A 681 -21.93 -7.29 -9.57
CA LYS A 681 -22.95 -8.27 -9.94
C LYS A 681 -24.35 -7.78 -9.56
N PRO A 682 -25.34 -7.86 -10.47
CA PRO A 682 -26.73 -7.53 -10.17
C PRO A 682 -27.25 -8.28 -8.94
N ALA A 683 -28.10 -7.62 -8.17
CA ALA A 683 -28.84 -8.26 -7.08
C ALA A 683 -29.69 -9.44 -7.60
N PRO A 684 -30.01 -10.43 -6.77
CA PRO A 684 -30.89 -11.52 -7.15
C PRO A 684 -32.19 -11.03 -7.80
N ASN A 685 -32.52 -11.57 -8.97
CA ASN A 685 -33.69 -11.17 -9.79
C ASN A 685 -33.64 -9.75 -10.37
N LYS A 686 -32.48 -9.09 -10.36
CA LYS A 686 -32.22 -7.82 -11.03
C LYS A 686 -31.35 -8.06 -12.25
N THR A 687 -31.39 -7.12 -13.20
CA THR A 687 -30.55 -7.13 -14.41
C THR A 687 -29.63 -5.91 -14.50
N TYR A 688 -29.88 -4.89 -13.70
CA TYR A 688 -29.02 -3.73 -13.61
C TYR A 688 -27.90 -4.03 -12.61
N PRO A 689 -26.64 -3.66 -12.87
CA PRO A 689 -25.54 -3.85 -11.93
C PRO A 689 -25.83 -3.21 -10.57
N ALA A 690 -25.39 -3.84 -9.50
CA ALA A 690 -25.37 -3.20 -8.18
C ALA A 690 -24.39 -2.02 -8.22
N LEU A 691 -24.78 -0.92 -7.60
CA LEU A 691 -24.00 0.31 -7.52
C LEU A 691 -23.25 0.37 -6.20
N TYR A 692 -21.98 0.70 -6.25
CA TYR A 692 -21.13 0.96 -5.09
C TYR A 692 -20.49 2.33 -5.24
N ALA A 693 -20.62 3.18 -4.24
CA ALA A 693 -20.11 4.55 -4.36
C ALA A 693 -19.62 5.10 -3.01
N VAL A 694 -18.66 6.00 -3.06
CA VAL A 694 -18.31 6.84 -1.92
C VAL A 694 -19.09 8.14 -2.06
N LEU A 695 -20.06 8.34 -1.19
CA LEU A 695 -21.05 9.42 -1.25
C LEU A 695 -21.21 10.10 0.10
N THR A 696 -21.69 11.34 0.08
CA THR A 696 -22.21 12.04 1.26
C THR A 696 -23.73 12.06 1.21
N ILE A 697 -24.36 11.38 2.15
CA ILE A 697 -25.80 11.28 2.30
C ILE A 697 -26.13 11.67 3.74
N ASP A 698 -27.09 12.58 3.93
CA ASP A 698 -27.50 13.11 5.25
C ASP A 698 -26.29 13.61 6.08
N GLY A 699 -25.31 14.23 5.42
CA GLY A 699 -24.10 14.77 6.05
C GLY A 699 -23.06 13.71 6.48
N LYS A 700 -23.24 12.43 6.13
CA LYS A 700 -22.26 11.36 6.42
C LYS A 700 -21.62 10.88 5.12
N THR A 701 -20.31 11.04 5.02
CA THR A 701 -19.51 10.45 3.92
C THR A 701 -19.18 9.01 4.27
N GLY A 702 -19.40 8.10 3.31
CA GLY A 702 -19.15 6.67 3.52
C GLY A 702 -19.22 5.88 2.23
N VAL A 703 -19.03 4.57 2.34
CA VAL A 703 -19.23 3.63 1.23
C VAL A 703 -20.67 3.17 1.24
N TYR A 704 -21.37 3.39 0.13
CA TYR A 704 -22.78 3.09 -0.02
C TYR A 704 -23.01 2.10 -1.15
N ARG A 705 -24.07 1.28 -1.01
CA ARG A 705 -24.59 0.37 -2.03
C ARG A 705 -26.03 0.71 -2.38
N SER A 706 -26.38 0.63 -3.66
CA SER A 706 -27.76 0.60 -4.14
C SER A 706 -27.93 -0.51 -5.17
N ASP A 707 -29.08 -1.20 -5.14
CA ASP A 707 -29.48 -2.20 -6.13
C ASP A 707 -30.56 -1.64 -7.08
N ASP A 708 -30.75 -0.33 -7.08
CA ASP A 708 -31.78 0.37 -7.86
C ASP A 708 -31.13 1.10 -9.04
N GLU A 709 -31.66 0.87 -10.25
CA GLU A 709 -31.15 1.49 -11.48
C GLU A 709 -31.34 3.01 -11.55
N LEU A 710 -32.20 3.57 -10.70
CA LEU A 710 -32.41 5.02 -10.59
C LEU A 710 -31.53 5.63 -9.49
N GLY A 711 -30.74 4.81 -8.79
CA GLY A 711 -29.90 5.27 -7.69
C GLY A 711 -30.70 5.63 -6.43
N ALA A 712 -31.81 4.94 -6.18
CA ALA A 712 -32.58 5.10 -4.95
C ALA A 712 -32.14 4.06 -3.90
N GLY A 713 -32.51 4.31 -2.64
CA GLY A 713 -32.36 3.34 -1.55
C GLY A 713 -30.92 3.01 -1.18
N TRP A 714 -30.03 4.01 -1.15
CA TRP A 714 -28.64 3.83 -0.72
C TRP A 714 -28.53 3.32 0.71
N VAL A 715 -27.71 2.31 0.92
CA VAL A 715 -27.40 1.74 2.24
C VAL A 715 -25.89 1.88 2.47
N ARG A 716 -25.50 2.50 3.58
CA ARG A 716 -24.10 2.56 4.00
C ARG A 716 -23.62 1.16 4.37
N ILE A 717 -22.46 0.75 3.86
CA ILE A 717 -21.89 -0.60 4.02
C ILE A 717 -20.56 -0.63 4.79
N ASN A 718 -20.00 0.51 5.15
CA ASN A 718 -18.92 0.63 6.13
C ASN A 718 -19.48 1.20 7.44
N ASP A 719 -18.95 0.73 8.57
CA ASP A 719 -19.31 1.20 9.90
C ASP A 719 -18.37 2.30 10.42
N ASP A 720 -18.56 2.76 11.65
CA ASP A 720 -17.75 3.84 12.21
C ASP A 720 -16.38 3.37 12.72
N ALA A 721 -16.11 2.06 12.80
CA ALA A 721 -14.79 1.50 13.05
C ALA A 721 -13.98 1.34 11.76
N HIS A 722 -14.63 1.37 10.60
CA HIS A 722 -14.05 1.15 9.28
C HIS A 722 -14.42 2.31 8.34
N GLN A 723 -14.02 3.53 8.69
CA GLN A 723 -14.34 4.73 7.91
C GLN A 723 -13.29 5.02 6.82
N TYR A 724 -12.01 4.66 7.05
CA TYR A 724 -10.93 4.79 6.07
C TYR A 724 -10.83 6.19 5.44
N GLY A 725 -10.61 7.22 6.23
CA GLY A 725 -10.78 8.64 5.89
C GLY A 725 -10.26 9.11 4.53
N ASN A 726 -9.17 8.54 4.01
CA ASN A 726 -8.62 8.88 2.71
C ASN A 726 -8.94 7.78 1.68
N MET A 727 -10.21 7.68 1.31
CA MET A 727 -10.77 6.60 0.50
C MET A 727 -11.45 7.09 -0.78
N GLY A 728 -11.61 6.20 -1.73
CA GLY A 728 -12.58 6.33 -2.84
C GLY A 728 -12.01 6.90 -4.12
N GLU A 729 -10.71 7.14 -4.23
CA GLU A 729 -10.13 7.47 -5.54
C GLU A 729 -10.45 6.37 -6.56
N ALA A 730 -10.46 5.11 -6.12
CA ALA A 730 -10.91 3.95 -6.88
C ALA A 730 -11.94 3.12 -6.09
N ILE A 731 -13.03 2.73 -6.73
CA ILE A 731 -14.04 1.81 -6.20
C ILE A 731 -14.66 1.02 -7.34
N THR A 732 -14.80 -0.29 -7.16
CA THR A 732 -15.51 -1.16 -8.10
C THR A 732 -16.17 -2.34 -7.37
N GLY A 733 -17.27 -2.86 -7.88
CA GLY A 733 -17.87 -4.10 -7.40
C GLY A 733 -17.34 -5.31 -8.17
N ASP A 734 -17.47 -6.50 -7.59
CA ASP A 734 -17.16 -7.76 -8.27
C ASP A 734 -18.31 -8.15 -9.23
N PRO A 735 -18.06 -8.32 -10.54
CA PRO A 735 -19.10 -8.70 -11.49
C PRO A 735 -19.58 -10.15 -11.33
N ASN A 736 -18.86 -10.97 -10.57
CA ASN A 736 -19.16 -12.39 -10.37
C ASN A 736 -19.73 -12.72 -8.98
N VAL A 737 -19.47 -11.85 -7.98
CA VAL A 737 -19.88 -12.06 -6.59
C VAL A 737 -20.76 -10.90 -6.13
N TYR A 738 -22.07 -11.16 -5.98
CA TYR A 738 -23.01 -10.14 -5.51
C TYR A 738 -22.66 -9.68 -4.09
N GLY A 739 -22.68 -8.38 -3.91
CA GLY A 739 -22.38 -7.76 -2.64
C GLY A 739 -20.89 -7.43 -2.44
N ARG A 740 -19.96 -8.10 -3.12
CA ARG A 740 -18.53 -7.80 -2.98
C ARG A 740 -18.16 -6.48 -3.61
N VAL A 741 -17.38 -5.69 -2.88
CA VAL A 741 -16.84 -4.40 -3.33
C VAL A 741 -15.35 -4.31 -3.03
N TYR A 742 -14.63 -3.64 -3.91
CA TYR A 742 -13.22 -3.27 -3.78
C TYR A 742 -13.12 -1.75 -3.63
N LEU A 743 -12.37 -1.30 -2.64
CA LEU A 743 -12.20 0.11 -2.32
C LEU A 743 -10.70 0.44 -2.28
N GLY A 744 -10.28 1.42 -3.04
CA GLY A 744 -8.95 2.01 -2.98
C GLY A 744 -8.88 3.10 -1.91
N THR A 745 -7.76 3.17 -1.23
CA THR A 745 -7.43 4.22 -0.26
C THR A 745 -6.10 4.84 -0.62
N ASN A 746 -5.82 6.02 -0.07
CA ASN A 746 -4.49 6.61 -0.14
C ASN A 746 -3.76 6.28 1.18
N GLY A 747 -3.03 5.15 1.18
CA GLY A 747 -2.17 4.71 2.28
C GLY A 747 -2.64 3.48 3.05
N ARG A 748 -3.96 3.16 3.10
CA ARG A 748 -4.44 1.92 3.74
C ARG A 748 -4.59 0.76 2.75
N GLY A 749 -4.06 0.91 1.53
CA GLY A 749 -4.06 -0.10 0.49
C GLY A 749 -5.44 -0.36 -0.09
N ILE A 750 -5.59 -1.55 -0.64
CA ILE A 750 -6.84 -2.03 -1.23
C ILE A 750 -7.65 -2.76 -0.17
N LEU A 751 -8.91 -2.38 -0.04
CA LEU A 751 -9.87 -3.04 0.83
C LEU A 751 -10.86 -3.84 0.01
N VAL A 752 -11.25 -4.99 0.50
CA VAL A 752 -12.36 -5.78 -0.01
C VAL A 752 -13.37 -6.00 1.09
N ALA A 753 -14.65 -5.84 0.74
CA ALA A 753 -15.74 -6.14 1.65
C ALA A 753 -16.67 -7.18 1.05
N ASP A 754 -17.01 -8.17 1.86
CA ASP A 754 -17.96 -9.23 1.55
C ASP A 754 -19.17 -9.15 2.48
N PRO A 755 -20.39 -9.44 2.01
CA PRO A 755 -21.54 -9.57 2.87
C PRO A 755 -21.35 -10.70 3.89
N SER A 756 -21.55 -10.40 5.18
CA SER A 756 -21.52 -11.40 6.25
C SER A 756 -22.87 -12.12 6.30
N GLY A 757 -22.90 -13.43 6.13
CA GLY A 757 -24.10 -14.25 6.34
C GLY A 757 -24.69 -14.98 5.14
N ASP A 758 -24.19 -14.82 3.94
CA ASP A 758 -24.62 -15.60 2.78
C ASP A 758 -23.59 -16.70 2.42
N SER A 759 -23.72 -17.86 3.10
CA SER A 759 -22.85 -19.03 2.88
C SER A 759 -23.18 -19.82 1.60
N THR A 760 -24.09 -19.32 0.75
CA THR A 760 -24.61 -20.10 -0.38
C THR A 760 -23.97 -19.80 -1.73
N ASN A 761 -22.99 -18.86 -1.82
CA ASN A 761 -22.38 -18.50 -3.10
C ASN A 761 -20.84 -18.34 -3.06
N THR A 762 -20.15 -19.03 -2.18
CA THR A 762 -18.69 -19.01 -2.13
C THR A 762 -18.10 -20.24 -2.77
N THR A 763 -17.68 -20.14 -4.04
CA THR A 763 -16.75 -21.08 -4.68
C THR A 763 -15.27 -20.77 -4.36
N HIS A 764 -15.00 -20.05 -3.28
CA HIS A 764 -13.65 -19.83 -2.76
C HIS A 764 -13.57 -20.30 -1.31
N PRO A 765 -12.46 -20.90 -0.86
CA PRO A 765 -12.28 -21.30 0.53
C PRO A 765 -12.33 -20.06 1.43
N THR A 766 -13.29 -20.03 2.33
CA THR A 766 -13.37 -18.99 3.37
C THR A 766 -12.35 -19.28 4.45
N ASP A 767 -11.37 -18.41 4.63
CA ASP A 767 -10.59 -18.36 5.88
C ASP A 767 -11.49 -17.75 6.97
N SER A 768 -12.16 -18.63 7.72
CA SER A 768 -12.97 -18.23 8.86
C SER A 768 -12.08 -17.87 10.04
N TRP A 769 -12.08 -16.60 10.43
CA TRP A 769 -11.53 -16.13 11.69
C TRP A 769 -12.58 -16.30 12.79
N SER A 770 -12.60 -17.46 13.45
CA SER A 770 -13.33 -17.66 14.70
C SER A 770 -12.35 -17.78 15.84
N SER A 771 -12.36 -16.83 16.75
CA SER A 771 -11.70 -16.95 18.05
C SER A 771 -12.47 -17.95 18.90
N THR A 772 -12.07 -19.21 18.91
CA THR A 772 -12.60 -20.19 19.84
C THR A 772 -11.54 -20.50 20.89
N THR A 773 -11.76 -19.99 22.07
CA THR A 773 -11.03 -20.41 23.28
C THR A 773 -11.42 -21.87 23.57
N THR A 774 -10.56 -22.81 23.27
CA THR A 774 -10.80 -24.21 23.60
C THR A 774 -10.16 -24.52 24.94
N THR A 775 -10.99 -24.65 25.96
CA THR A 775 -10.62 -25.28 27.24
C THR A 775 -10.58 -26.78 27.02
N THR A 776 -9.39 -27.35 27.10
CA THR A 776 -9.18 -28.81 26.99
C THR A 776 -9.60 -29.51 28.29
N THR A 777 -10.69 -30.21 28.25
CA THR A 777 -11.03 -31.19 29.29
C THR A 777 -10.81 -32.61 28.73
N THR A 778 -9.80 -33.27 29.24
CA THR A 778 -9.47 -34.67 28.92
C THR A 778 -10.47 -35.59 29.58
N THR A 779 -11.19 -36.38 28.81
CA THR A 779 -11.92 -37.55 29.34
C THR A 779 -11.59 -38.77 28.47
N THR A 780 -10.87 -39.70 29.07
CA THR A 780 -10.57 -41.02 28.52
C THR A 780 -11.76 -41.91 28.67
N THR A 781 -12.22 -42.55 27.57
CA THR A 781 -13.12 -43.71 27.68
C THR A 781 -12.73 -44.71 26.62
N THR A 782 -12.24 -45.86 27.09
CA THR A 782 -11.95 -47.05 26.35
C THR A 782 -13.23 -47.86 26.15
N THR A 783 -13.51 -48.25 24.92
CA THR A 783 -14.48 -49.36 24.69
C THR A 783 -14.02 -50.20 23.49
N THR A 784 -13.68 -51.41 23.79
CA THR A 784 -13.37 -52.52 22.86
C THR A 784 -14.67 -53.15 22.38
N THR A 785 -14.85 -53.34 21.10
CA THR A 785 -15.78 -54.36 20.61
C THR A 785 -15.26 -54.96 19.29
N THR A 786 -15.07 -56.29 19.38
CA THR A 786 -14.73 -57.19 18.32
C THR A 786 -15.94 -57.52 17.45
N GLY A 787 -15.78 -57.52 16.16
CA GLY A 787 -16.81 -58.02 15.23
C GLY A 787 -16.19 -58.44 13.90
N THR A 788 -16.08 -59.72 13.70
CA THR A 788 -15.62 -60.41 12.48
C THR A 788 -16.74 -60.36 11.43
N THR A 789 -16.47 -60.03 10.16
CA THR A 789 -16.83 -60.92 9.03
C THR A 789 -16.57 -60.29 7.65
N THR A 790 -16.01 -61.12 6.83
CA THR A 790 -16.12 -61.37 5.40
C THR A 790 -15.40 -60.45 4.42
N ARG A 791 -14.36 -60.98 3.93
CA ARG A 791 -13.47 -60.56 2.86
C ARG A 791 -14.14 -60.63 1.51
N THR A 792 -14.33 -59.49 0.84
CA THR A 792 -14.44 -59.45 -0.60
C THR A 792 -13.19 -58.72 -1.11
N THR A 793 -12.36 -59.43 -1.82
CA THR A 793 -11.13 -58.87 -2.42
C THR A 793 -11.50 -57.98 -3.57
N VAL A 794 -11.44 -56.66 -3.30
CA VAL A 794 -11.24 -55.64 -4.32
C VAL A 794 -9.75 -55.27 -4.20
N THR A 795 -9.00 -55.47 -5.23
CA THR A 795 -7.61 -55.04 -5.32
C THR A 795 -7.61 -53.51 -5.34
N ASP A 796 -7.47 -52.86 -4.16
CA ASP A 796 -7.16 -51.47 -4.02
C ASP A 796 -5.73 -51.25 -4.51
N GLU A 797 -5.59 -50.72 -5.73
CA GLU A 797 -4.37 -50.07 -6.17
C GLU A 797 -4.16 -48.84 -5.26
N PRO A 798 -3.00 -48.68 -4.60
CA PRO A 798 -2.78 -47.52 -3.75
C PRO A 798 -2.96 -46.25 -4.57
N PRO A 799 -3.57 -45.18 -4.01
CA PRO A 799 -3.84 -43.93 -4.74
C PRO A 799 -2.56 -43.38 -5.39
N PRO A 800 -2.63 -42.89 -6.63
CA PRO A 800 -1.45 -42.42 -7.34
C PRO A 800 -0.76 -41.34 -6.54
N GLY A 801 0.57 -41.46 -6.36
CA GLY A 801 1.37 -40.51 -5.58
C GLY A 801 1.57 -39.15 -6.27
N CYS A 802 0.87 -38.89 -7.39
CA CYS A 802 0.92 -37.64 -8.15
C CYS A 802 -0.39 -37.34 -8.89
N SER A 803 -0.67 -36.05 -9.10
CA SER A 803 -1.68 -35.59 -10.04
C SER A 803 -1.09 -34.57 -11.03
N VAL A 804 -1.65 -34.54 -12.23
CA VAL A 804 -1.21 -33.65 -13.31
C VAL A 804 -2.40 -32.89 -13.88
N ARG A 805 -2.28 -31.56 -13.88
CA ARG A 805 -3.19 -30.68 -14.61
C ARG A 805 -2.50 -30.20 -15.87
N TYR A 806 -3.08 -30.51 -17.02
CA TYR A 806 -2.66 -30.05 -18.34
C TYR A 806 -3.68 -29.06 -18.88
N GLN A 807 -3.21 -27.91 -19.35
CA GLN A 807 -4.07 -26.85 -19.86
C GLN A 807 -3.50 -26.27 -21.13
N VAL A 808 -4.33 -26.11 -22.16
CA VAL A 808 -4.03 -25.25 -23.31
C VAL A 808 -4.38 -23.82 -22.93
N VAL A 809 -3.35 -22.99 -22.71
CA VAL A 809 -3.48 -21.61 -22.23
C VAL A 809 -3.91 -20.68 -23.36
N SER A 810 -3.34 -20.89 -24.54
CA SER A 810 -3.71 -20.15 -25.75
C SER A 810 -3.51 -21.02 -26.99
N GLN A 811 -4.30 -20.78 -28.05
CA GLN A 811 -4.22 -21.52 -29.29
C GLN A 811 -4.47 -20.59 -30.49
N TRP A 812 -3.68 -20.76 -31.54
CA TRP A 812 -3.78 -20.03 -32.80
C TRP A 812 -3.65 -20.99 -34.00
N GLY A 813 -3.79 -20.51 -35.21
CA GLY A 813 -3.65 -21.33 -36.41
C GLY A 813 -2.25 -21.98 -36.49
N GLY A 814 -2.17 -23.30 -36.21
CA GLY A 814 -0.96 -24.09 -36.27
C GLY A 814 -0.08 -24.11 -35.03
N GLY A 815 -0.43 -23.38 -33.92
CA GLY A 815 0.33 -23.40 -32.71
C GLY A 815 -0.52 -23.27 -31.43
N PHE A 816 0.04 -23.60 -30.27
CA PHE A 816 -0.57 -23.40 -28.97
C PHE A 816 0.47 -23.29 -27.85
N THR A 817 0.07 -22.69 -26.75
CA THR A 817 0.81 -22.69 -25.49
C THR A 817 0.15 -23.64 -24.50
N GLY A 818 0.92 -24.56 -23.93
CA GLY A 818 0.49 -25.47 -22.88
C GLY A 818 1.12 -25.12 -21.53
N SER A 819 0.34 -25.25 -20.45
CA SER A 819 0.81 -25.25 -19.06
C SER A 819 0.54 -26.59 -18.43
N VAL A 820 1.51 -27.07 -17.64
CA VAL A 820 1.42 -28.36 -16.95
C VAL A 820 1.84 -28.19 -15.51
N ARG A 821 0.92 -28.49 -14.59
CA ARG A 821 1.17 -28.50 -13.15
C ARG A 821 1.26 -29.93 -12.66
N ILE A 822 2.36 -30.27 -12.02
CA ILE A 822 2.59 -31.55 -11.33
C ILE A 822 2.41 -31.34 -9.84
N THR A 823 1.52 -32.10 -9.21
CA THR A 823 1.31 -32.07 -7.76
C THR A 823 1.75 -33.40 -7.16
N ASN A 824 2.62 -33.36 -6.18
CA ASN A 824 2.98 -34.51 -5.35
C ASN A 824 1.86 -34.75 -4.33
N THR A 825 1.03 -35.78 -4.54
CA THR A 825 -0.05 -36.15 -3.60
C THR A 825 0.41 -37.04 -2.45
N GLY A 826 1.71 -37.41 -2.43
CA GLY A 826 2.32 -38.22 -1.39
C GLY A 826 2.67 -37.40 -0.12
N THR A 827 3.17 -38.12 0.89
CA THR A 827 3.56 -37.55 2.20
C THR A 827 5.07 -37.30 2.32
N SER A 828 5.84 -37.57 1.28
CA SER A 828 7.29 -37.35 1.22
C SER A 828 7.66 -36.51 0.01
N PRO A 829 8.71 -35.66 0.08
CA PRO A 829 9.19 -34.89 -1.07
C PRO A 829 9.63 -35.82 -2.23
N LEU A 830 9.37 -35.39 -3.45
CA LEU A 830 9.94 -35.98 -4.66
C LEU A 830 11.18 -35.16 -5.07
N ASN A 831 12.32 -35.85 -5.17
CA ASN A 831 13.59 -35.25 -5.58
C ASN A 831 13.96 -35.72 -6.99
N GLY A 832 13.97 -34.79 -7.93
CA GLY A 832 14.07 -35.04 -9.35
C GLY A 832 12.75 -35.53 -9.94
N TRP A 833 12.27 -34.88 -10.99
CA TRP A 833 11.06 -35.30 -11.66
C TRP A 833 11.25 -35.41 -13.18
N ASN A 834 10.60 -36.41 -13.74
CA ASN A 834 10.48 -36.62 -15.19
C ASN A 834 9.04 -37.01 -15.49
N LEU A 835 8.30 -36.04 -16.09
CA LEU A 835 6.93 -36.23 -16.53
C LEU A 835 6.91 -36.70 -17.97
N ARG A 836 6.11 -37.72 -18.27
CA ARG A 836 5.93 -38.27 -19.62
C ARG A 836 4.47 -38.35 -20.02
N TRP A 837 4.20 -38.13 -21.31
CA TRP A 837 2.90 -38.32 -21.93
C TRP A 837 3.05 -38.55 -23.43
N SER A 838 1.97 -38.81 -24.12
CA SER A 838 1.94 -38.93 -25.58
C SER A 838 0.87 -38.03 -26.17
N PHE A 839 1.23 -37.28 -27.20
CA PHE A 839 0.28 -36.51 -27.99
C PHE A 839 -0.46 -37.42 -29.02
N ALA A 840 -1.79 -37.27 -29.09
CA ALA A 840 -2.61 -38.09 -30.00
C ALA A 840 -2.69 -37.56 -31.42
N ASN A 841 -2.42 -36.24 -31.64
CA ASN A 841 -2.73 -35.55 -32.87
C ASN A 841 -1.50 -34.91 -33.56
N GLY A 842 -0.33 -35.49 -33.36
CA GLY A 842 0.90 -35.04 -34.00
C GLY A 842 1.43 -33.69 -33.54
N GLN A 843 1.02 -33.23 -32.34
CA GLN A 843 1.54 -32.02 -31.74
C GLN A 843 3.05 -32.13 -31.55
N ARG A 844 3.79 -30.98 -31.73
CA ARG A 844 5.23 -30.94 -31.56
C ARG A 844 5.63 -29.72 -30.71
N ILE A 845 6.32 -29.96 -29.61
CA ILE A 845 6.87 -28.95 -28.76
C ILE A 845 8.00 -28.22 -29.51
N THR A 846 7.89 -26.92 -29.58
CA THR A 846 8.86 -26.03 -30.24
C THR A 846 9.71 -25.26 -29.22
N ASN A 847 9.20 -25.01 -28.02
CA ASN A 847 9.89 -24.36 -26.92
C ASN A 847 9.34 -24.83 -25.58
N SER A 848 10.16 -24.76 -24.49
CA SER A 848 9.71 -25.06 -23.13
C SER A 848 10.44 -24.16 -22.12
N TRP A 849 9.77 -23.89 -21.00
CA TRP A 849 10.33 -23.16 -19.85
C TRP A 849 9.93 -23.82 -18.53
N ASN A 850 10.75 -23.68 -17.52
CA ASN A 850 10.65 -24.33 -16.19
C ASN A 850 10.68 -25.87 -16.27
N GLY A 851 11.10 -26.41 -17.41
CA GLY A 851 11.28 -27.84 -17.64
C GLY A 851 11.92 -28.12 -19.00
N LYS A 852 12.80 -29.10 -19.05
CA LYS A 852 13.56 -29.49 -20.26
C LYS A 852 12.76 -30.51 -21.02
N ALA A 853 12.09 -30.09 -22.09
CA ALA A 853 11.31 -30.97 -22.94
C ALA A 853 12.18 -31.71 -23.97
N SER A 854 11.85 -32.98 -24.16
CA SER A 854 12.37 -33.85 -25.20
C SER A 854 11.21 -34.61 -25.83
N GLN A 855 11.14 -34.65 -27.16
CA GLN A 855 10.04 -35.32 -27.87
C GLN A 855 10.55 -36.23 -28.97
N SER A 856 10.07 -37.47 -28.99
CA SER A 856 10.32 -38.42 -30.07
C SER A 856 8.98 -38.95 -30.63
N GLY A 857 8.63 -38.49 -31.84
CA GLY A 857 7.29 -38.79 -32.38
C GLY A 857 6.18 -38.18 -31.52
N ALA A 858 5.25 -39.01 -31.06
CA ALA A 858 4.18 -38.62 -30.17
C ALA A 858 4.62 -38.56 -28.71
N ALA A 859 5.67 -39.23 -28.31
CA ALA A 859 6.11 -39.38 -26.93
C ALA A 859 6.91 -38.14 -26.47
N VAL A 860 6.47 -37.54 -25.37
CA VAL A 860 7.08 -36.40 -24.74
C VAL A 860 7.64 -36.78 -23.37
N SER A 861 8.80 -36.25 -23.03
CA SER A 861 9.44 -36.34 -21.72
C SER A 861 9.91 -34.94 -21.29
N VAL A 862 9.49 -34.49 -20.13
CA VAL A 862 9.94 -33.22 -19.56
C VAL A 862 10.60 -33.49 -18.20
N THR A 863 11.84 -33.04 -18.05
CA THR A 863 12.60 -33.16 -16.80
C THR A 863 12.72 -31.79 -16.12
N ASN A 864 12.96 -31.82 -14.81
CA ASN A 864 13.16 -30.60 -14.02
C ASN A 864 14.37 -29.78 -14.49
N GLU A 865 14.34 -28.49 -14.19
CA GLU A 865 15.50 -27.61 -14.18
C GLU A 865 16.32 -27.80 -12.89
N GLY A 866 17.53 -27.24 -12.87
CA GLY A 866 18.42 -27.38 -11.71
C GLY A 866 17.84 -26.82 -10.39
N TRP A 867 16.91 -25.89 -10.49
CA TRP A 867 16.33 -25.16 -9.35
C TRP A 867 14.95 -25.67 -8.89
N ASN A 868 14.23 -26.40 -9.70
CA ASN A 868 12.85 -26.88 -9.39
C ASN A 868 12.73 -28.41 -9.29
N GLY A 869 13.84 -29.09 -9.02
CA GLY A 869 13.89 -30.55 -8.98
C GLY A 869 13.17 -31.20 -7.79
N THR A 870 12.92 -30.46 -6.71
CA THR A 870 12.23 -30.96 -5.53
C THR A 870 10.79 -30.50 -5.50
N ILE A 871 9.83 -31.46 -5.42
CA ILE A 871 8.42 -31.18 -5.17
C ILE A 871 8.11 -31.64 -3.74
N ALA A 872 7.89 -30.69 -2.84
CA ALA A 872 7.57 -30.97 -1.44
C ALA A 872 6.33 -31.89 -1.32
N ALA A 873 6.20 -32.58 -0.20
CA ALA A 873 4.97 -33.34 0.10
C ALA A 873 3.75 -32.41 0.00
N ARG A 874 2.74 -32.81 -0.74
CA ARG A 874 1.55 -31.99 -1.06
C ARG A 874 1.84 -30.71 -1.86
N GLY A 875 3.09 -30.47 -2.27
CA GLY A 875 3.51 -29.33 -3.10
C GLY A 875 3.32 -29.58 -4.59
N SER A 876 3.49 -28.55 -5.38
CA SER A 876 3.38 -28.58 -6.84
C SER A 876 4.54 -27.87 -7.51
N VAL A 877 4.80 -28.24 -8.77
CA VAL A 877 5.68 -27.53 -9.69
C VAL A 877 4.94 -27.35 -11.01
N GLU A 878 5.24 -26.25 -11.70
CA GLU A 878 4.62 -25.93 -12.99
C GLU A 878 5.68 -25.62 -14.03
N PHE A 879 5.45 -26.10 -15.25
CA PHE A 879 6.22 -25.76 -16.44
C PHE A 879 5.30 -25.48 -17.62
N GLY A 880 5.79 -24.73 -18.60
CA GLY A 880 5.06 -24.44 -19.81
C GLY A 880 5.83 -24.80 -21.08
N PHE A 881 5.11 -24.81 -22.18
CA PHE A 881 5.70 -25.03 -23.50
C PHE A 881 4.86 -24.43 -24.63
N GLN A 882 5.50 -24.14 -25.73
CA GLN A 882 4.85 -23.88 -27.01
C GLN A 882 4.95 -25.10 -27.90
N ALA A 883 3.91 -25.37 -28.66
CA ALA A 883 3.88 -26.48 -29.58
C ALA A 883 3.08 -26.16 -30.84
N SER A 884 3.43 -26.80 -31.95
CA SER A 884 2.64 -26.79 -33.19
C SER A 884 1.60 -27.93 -33.17
N TRP A 885 0.50 -27.74 -33.92
CA TRP A 885 -0.52 -28.74 -34.12
C TRP A 885 -1.10 -28.65 -35.55
N GLN A 886 -1.70 -29.77 -36.01
CA GLN A 886 -2.38 -29.85 -37.32
C GLN A 886 -3.68 -30.67 -37.15
N GLY A 887 -4.77 -30.14 -37.66
CA GLY A 887 -6.08 -30.80 -37.68
C GLY A 887 -6.82 -30.75 -36.33
N SER A 888 -6.24 -31.24 -35.25
CA SER A 888 -6.86 -31.30 -33.91
C SER A 888 -5.81 -31.13 -32.80
N ASN A 889 -6.17 -30.44 -31.72
CA ASN A 889 -5.30 -30.24 -30.55
C ASN A 889 -6.00 -30.76 -29.29
N VAL A 890 -6.13 -32.09 -29.19
CA VAL A 890 -6.72 -32.75 -28.03
C VAL A 890 -5.67 -32.87 -26.93
N ALA A 891 -6.07 -32.52 -25.71
CA ALA A 891 -5.20 -32.63 -24.53
C ALA A 891 -4.86 -34.11 -24.26
N PRO A 892 -3.62 -34.44 -23.85
CA PRO A 892 -3.25 -35.79 -23.42
C PRO A 892 -3.97 -36.16 -22.12
N THR A 893 -4.31 -37.42 -21.97
CA THR A 893 -5.06 -37.93 -20.80
C THR A 893 -4.25 -38.86 -19.90
N GLY A 894 -3.09 -39.33 -20.35
CA GLY A 894 -2.24 -40.26 -19.59
C GLY A 894 -0.88 -39.62 -19.27
N PHE A 895 -0.58 -39.49 -17.99
CA PHE A 895 0.68 -38.96 -17.54
C PHE A 895 1.40 -39.92 -16.61
N THR A 896 2.73 -40.00 -16.73
CA THR A 896 3.57 -40.75 -15.81
C THR A 896 4.68 -39.87 -15.26
N LEU A 897 4.83 -39.84 -13.93
CA LEU A 897 5.88 -39.13 -13.21
C LEU A 897 6.89 -40.12 -12.65
N ASN A 898 8.14 -40.04 -13.07
CA ASN A 898 9.19 -41.02 -12.67
C ASN A 898 8.78 -42.48 -12.88
N GLY A 899 8.02 -42.76 -13.95
CA GLY A 899 7.54 -44.10 -14.29
C GLY A 899 6.28 -44.57 -13.55
N ARG A 900 5.66 -43.73 -12.69
CA ARG A 900 4.39 -44.02 -12.01
C ARG A 900 3.26 -43.22 -12.66
N SER A 901 2.11 -43.83 -12.85
CA SER A 901 0.91 -43.14 -13.36
C SER A 901 0.44 -42.07 -12.38
N CYS A 902 0.05 -40.93 -12.92
CA CYS A 902 -0.56 -39.83 -12.19
C CYS A 902 -2.05 -39.71 -12.53
N SER A 903 -2.85 -39.24 -11.59
CA SER A 903 -4.22 -38.82 -11.88
C SER A 903 -4.21 -37.56 -12.74
N SER A 904 -5.10 -37.43 -13.73
CA SER A 904 -5.35 -36.21 -14.47
C SER A 904 -6.45 -35.41 -13.78
N VAL A 905 -6.23 -34.10 -13.54
CA VAL A 905 -7.15 -33.18 -12.86
C VAL A 905 -7.38 -31.92 -13.66
#